data_f1b03c0211bc1385613f83375d5daf69
#
_entry.id   f1b03c0211bc1385613f83375d5daf69
#
_cell.length_a   1.000
_cell.length_b   1.000
_cell.length_c   1.000
_cell.angle_alpha   90.00
_cell.angle_beta   90.00
_cell.angle_gamma   90.00
#
_symmetry.space_group_name_H-M   'P 1'
#
loop_
_entity.id
_entity.type
_entity.pdbx_description
1 polymer ?
#
loop_
_entity_poly.entity_id
_entity_poly.type
_entity_poly.pdbx_seq_one_letter_code
_entity_poly.pdbx_strand_id
1 'polypeptide(L)'
;GAAALRRGVAAAAASGEAETLEYQAEVSKLMDLIVNSLYSNKDVFLRELVSNASDALDKVRFEGVSDPKALEGLADLKIEVKADEEAKTVTIRDTGVGMTRQELLDALGTIANSGTAKFAAALKESQENHDANLIGQFGVGFYSAFLVADRVRVQTKSYKEGEQWVWEGKSGSTTYSVEPDTSGEDLVRGTQITLYVREESHDICSHLKLQELIRQYSNFIEFPIQLWASKSVNRQVEDVEATKKAQEEADKALGEGEEPKSVDPVMKTEYDTVFDWATQNDTKPLWLRSPKEVEEEEYNAFFKSTFKEFLDPVAHNHFNVEGTIEFSGMIFIPGTAGFDQSGEMMQSRNIKLYVKRVFISDEFDDSLMPRYLSFVKGVVDSSDLPLNVSREILQESRVTRIVRKQLVKRTLDTLKQLSGREDQTSWNTFWEAFGRNLKLGVIEDAANREALSKLLRFPTSHGEEQTSLADYVSRMKEGQQGIFFLPAATKDAAEASPFAEGLLKKGFEVLFLTEPIDEVAVSNLADFEEKKFIDVTKEGLDLGDGEEADDKGDSKEMEGLLSWVKDVLGAKVESVVVSRRLGSSPCAVVTSQTGWSANMERIMKAQAMGDNRSFEFMKGKKILEVNPSSPVIQALVAKSAAGKADQEGQAMVDLLYETALITSGFEVE
;
A
#
# COMPACT_ATOMS: atom_id res chain seq x y z
N GLY A 1 -41.18 25.29 37.15
CA GLY A 1 -40.56 24.09 36.55
C GLY A 1 -39.67 23.34 37.56
N ALA A 2 -38.74 24.02 38.22
CA ALA A 2 -37.76 23.42 39.12
C ALA A 2 -38.34 22.86 40.44
N ALA A 3 -39.47 23.36 40.92
CA ALA A 3 -40.12 22.86 42.14
C ALA A 3 -40.94 21.57 41.90
N ALA A 4 -41.41 21.31 40.68
CA ALA A 4 -42.11 20.10 40.33
C ALA A 4 -41.12 18.92 40.11
N LEU A 5 -39.95 19.20 39.53
CA LEU A 5 -38.87 18.21 39.39
C LEU A 5 -38.31 17.76 40.74
N ARG A 6 -38.12 18.68 41.71
CA ARG A 6 -37.65 18.32 43.07
C ARG A 6 -38.65 17.48 43.87
N ARG A 7 -39.95 17.58 43.58
CA ARG A 7 -41.00 16.75 44.22
C ARG A 7 -41.06 15.34 43.60
N GLY A 8 -40.77 15.20 42.29
CA GLY A 8 -40.69 13.90 41.64
C GLY A 8 -39.49 13.08 42.13
N VAL A 9 -38.31 13.73 42.22
CA VAL A 9 -37.07 13.09 42.67
C VAL A 9 -37.18 12.60 44.14
N ALA A 10 -37.87 13.38 44.99
CA ALA A 10 -38.09 12.97 46.39
C ALA A 10 -39.09 11.80 46.54
N ALA A 11 -40.03 11.65 45.62
CA ALA A 11 -41.00 10.54 45.61
C ALA A 11 -40.42 9.23 45.08
N ALA A 12 -39.55 9.29 44.05
CA ALA A 12 -38.87 8.10 43.49
C ALA A 12 -37.83 7.51 44.44
N ALA A 13 -37.15 8.33 45.24
CA ALA A 13 -36.22 7.89 46.27
C ALA A 13 -36.89 7.09 47.42
N ALA A 14 -38.21 7.25 47.58
CA ALA A 14 -38.97 6.56 48.64
C ALA A 14 -39.56 5.21 48.17
N SER A 15 -39.66 4.94 46.82
CA SER A 15 -40.27 3.72 46.29
C SER A 15 -39.30 2.62 45.88
N GLY A 16 -38.00 2.92 45.85
CA GLY A 16 -36.97 1.94 45.45
C GLY A 16 -37.05 1.53 43.96
N GLU A 17 -37.89 2.20 43.16
CA GLU A 17 -37.98 2.00 41.71
C GLU A 17 -36.86 2.73 40.96
N ALA A 18 -36.28 2.10 39.95
CA ALA A 18 -35.26 2.72 39.11
C ALA A 18 -35.87 3.92 38.34
N GLU A 19 -35.34 5.12 38.58
CA GLU A 19 -35.72 6.31 37.81
C GLU A 19 -35.01 6.32 36.48
N THR A 20 -35.74 6.32 35.37
CA THR A 20 -35.20 6.47 34.02
C THR A 20 -35.11 7.97 33.69
N LEU A 21 -33.90 8.48 33.51
CA LEU A 21 -33.62 9.88 33.17
C LEU A 21 -33.10 9.96 31.73
N GLU A 22 -33.52 10.98 31.02
CA GLU A 22 -32.99 11.27 29.69
C GLU A 22 -31.68 12.08 29.80
N TYR A 23 -30.69 11.71 28.95
CA TYR A 23 -29.47 12.49 28.84
C TYR A 23 -29.76 13.89 28.26
N GLN A 24 -29.17 14.92 28.83
CA GLN A 24 -29.23 16.29 28.31
C GLN A 24 -27.90 16.61 27.62
N ALA A 25 -27.94 17.05 26.36
CA ALA A 25 -26.76 17.43 25.59
C ALA A 25 -26.58 18.96 25.58
N GLU A 26 -25.35 19.43 25.84
CA GLU A 26 -24.94 20.80 25.64
C GLU A 26 -24.54 20.99 24.17
N VAL A 27 -25.44 21.56 23.35
CA VAL A 27 -25.30 21.65 21.89
C VAL A 27 -24.00 22.35 21.45
N SER A 28 -23.58 23.39 22.20
CA SER A 28 -22.34 24.11 21.88
C SER A 28 -21.10 23.23 22.00
N LYS A 29 -21.03 22.39 23.04
CA LYS A 29 -19.92 21.44 23.19
C LYS A 29 -19.93 20.31 22.14
N LEU A 30 -21.11 19.86 21.72
CA LEU A 30 -21.24 18.90 20.63
C LEU A 30 -20.75 19.49 19.30
N MET A 31 -21.10 20.74 19.01
CA MET A 31 -20.60 21.46 17.84
C MET A 31 -19.08 21.62 17.89
N ASP A 32 -18.52 22.01 19.04
CA ASP A 32 -17.07 22.10 19.22
C ASP A 32 -16.36 20.77 19.02
N LEU A 33 -16.92 19.67 19.52
CA LEU A 33 -16.37 18.34 19.29
C LEU A 33 -16.42 17.93 17.82
N ILE A 34 -17.53 18.24 17.12
CA ILE A 34 -17.66 17.93 15.69
C ILE A 34 -16.64 18.74 14.87
N VAL A 35 -16.52 20.05 15.15
CA VAL A 35 -15.64 20.95 14.39
C VAL A 35 -14.17 20.74 14.75
N ASN A 36 -13.81 20.56 16.03
CA ASN A 36 -12.41 20.61 16.46
C ASN A 36 -11.80 19.23 16.80
N SER A 37 -12.59 18.16 16.90
CA SER A 37 -12.09 16.83 17.33
C SER A 37 -12.49 15.69 16.42
N LEU A 38 -13.52 15.84 15.59
CA LEU A 38 -14.00 14.75 14.75
C LEU A 38 -13.18 14.56 13.48
N TYR A 39 -12.68 15.64 12.92
CA TYR A 39 -11.92 15.65 11.67
C TYR A 39 -10.46 16.05 11.93
N SER A 40 -9.53 15.24 11.48
CA SER A 40 -8.09 15.50 11.59
C SER A 40 -7.58 16.44 10.48
N ASN A 41 -8.25 16.44 9.32
CA ASN A 41 -7.94 17.28 8.17
C ASN A 41 -9.10 18.22 7.84
N LYS A 42 -8.81 19.52 7.72
CA LYS A 42 -9.81 20.55 7.37
C LYS A 42 -10.31 20.41 5.92
N ASP A 43 -9.51 19.89 5.02
CA ASP A 43 -9.81 19.75 3.58
C ASP A 43 -11.02 18.86 3.30
N VAL A 44 -11.41 18.02 4.26
CA VAL A 44 -12.58 17.14 4.14
C VAL A 44 -13.91 17.91 4.03
N PHE A 45 -13.95 19.22 4.36
CA PHE A 45 -15.15 20.02 4.20
C PHE A 45 -15.73 19.94 2.80
N LEU A 46 -14.86 20.00 1.78
CA LEU A 46 -15.30 19.98 0.39
C LEU A 46 -15.86 18.58 0.02
N ARG A 47 -15.22 17.52 0.48
CA ARG A 47 -15.72 16.14 0.33
C ARG A 47 -17.13 16.00 0.88
N GLU A 48 -17.35 16.45 2.09
CA GLU A 48 -18.66 16.33 2.76
C GLU A 48 -19.75 17.16 2.06
N LEU A 49 -19.45 18.41 1.69
CA LEU A 49 -20.43 19.26 1.02
C LEU A 49 -20.76 18.80 -0.40
N VAL A 50 -19.75 18.36 -1.17
CA VAL A 50 -19.96 17.80 -2.51
C VAL A 50 -20.69 16.46 -2.44
N SER A 51 -20.44 15.63 -1.43
CA SER A 51 -21.19 14.38 -1.21
C SER A 51 -22.66 14.65 -0.88
N ASN A 52 -22.94 15.66 -0.06
CA ASN A 52 -24.32 16.06 0.23
C ASN A 52 -25.04 16.62 -1.02
N ALA A 53 -24.32 17.37 -1.86
CA ALA A 53 -24.82 17.84 -3.14
C ALA A 53 -25.16 16.68 -4.08
N SER A 54 -24.27 15.67 -4.18
CA SER A 54 -24.51 14.45 -4.93
C SER A 54 -25.75 13.70 -4.46
N ASP A 55 -25.92 13.56 -3.13
CA ASP A 55 -27.11 12.93 -2.55
C ASP A 55 -28.41 13.70 -2.89
N ALA A 56 -28.35 15.04 -2.94
CA ALA A 56 -29.50 15.86 -3.32
C ALA A 56 -29.86 15.70 -4.81
N LEU A 57 -28.86 15.48 -5.67
CA LEU A 57 -29.03 15.19 -7.08
C LEU A 57 -29.61 13.79 -7.30
N ASP A 58 -29.15 12.79 -6.56
CA ASP A 58 -29.70 11.44 -6.59
C ASP A 58 -31.17 11.42 -6.16
N LYS A 59 -31.51 12.17 -5.09
CA LYS A 59 -32.91 12.28 -4.63
C LYS A 59 -33.83 12.87 -5.67
N VAL A 60 -33.45 13.97 -6.32
CA VAL A 60 -34.28 14.60 -7.34
C VAL A 60 -34.37 13.74 -8.60
N ARG A 61 -33.30 13.03 -8.97
CA ARG A 61 -33.32 12.06 -10.07
C ARG A 61 -34.32 10.94 -9.79
N PHE A 62 -34.31 10.42 -8.58
CA PHE A 62 -35.24 9.37 -8.15
C PHE A 62 -36.70 9.87 -8.09
N GLU A 63 -36.93 11.03 -7.44
CA GLU A 63 -38.27 11.64 -7.38
C GLU A 63 -38.79 11.98 -8.78
N GLY A 64 -37.91 12.38 -9.72
CA GLY A 64 -38.24 12.66 -11.11
C GLY A 64 -38.74 11.46 -11.93
N VAL A 65 -38.43 10.23 -11.51
CA VAL A 65 -39.00 9.01 -12.11
C VAL A 65 -40.49 8.88 -11.79
N SER A 66 -40.88 9.27 -10.56
CA SER A 66 -42.26 9.18 -10.10
C SER A 66 -43.08 10.45 -10.39
N ASP A 67 -42.46 11.62 -10.29
CA ASP A 67 -43.05 12.94 -10.53
C ASP A 67 -42.16 13.76 -11.49
N PRO A 68 -42.49 13.87 -12.77
CA PRO A 68 -41.74 14.67 -13.75
C PRO A 68 -41.58 16.13 -13.39
N LYS A 69 -42.45 16.70 -12.52
CA LYS A 69 -42.33 18.09 -12.05
C LYS A 69 -41.04 18.32 -11.25
N ALA A 70 -40.49 17.26 -10.64
CA ALA A 70 -39.24 17.36 -9.92
C ALA A 70 -38.08 17.80 -10.80
N LEU A 71 -38.11 17.55 -12.10
CA LEU A 71 -37.07 17.93 -13.09
C LEU A 71 -37.49 19.11 -13.96
N GLU A 72 -38.70 19.67 -13.78
CA GLU A 72 -39.22 20.74 -14.63
C GLU A 72 -38.38 22.02 -14.45
N GLY A 73 -38.07 22.67 -15.57
CA GLY A 73 -37.30 23.92 -15.62
C GLY A 73 -35.79 23.81 -15.42
N LEU A 74 -35.30 22.65 -14.96
CA LEU A 74 -33.86 22.43 -14.73
C LEU A 74 -33.53 20.93 -14.85
N ALA A 75 -33.30 20.46 -16.08
CA ALA A 75 -32.98 19.07 -16.37
C ALA A 75 -31.52 18.70 -16.08
N ASP A 76 -30.60 19.67 -16.14
CA ASP A 76 -29.17 19.45 -15.93
C ASP A 76 -28.86 19.25 -14.46
N LEU A 77 -28.44 18.05 -14.11
CA LEU A 77 -28.01 17.68 -12.76
C LEU A 77 -26.50 17.89 -12.64
N LYS A 78 -26.08 18.90 -11.88
CA LYS A 78 -24.68 19.28 -11.71
C LYS A 78 -24.39 19.91 -10.34
N ILE A 79 -23.09 19.97 -10.02
CA ILE A 79 -22.55 20.67 -8.87
C ILE A 79 -21.63 21.76 -9.40
N GLU A 80 -21.81 22.98 -8.93
CA GLU A 80 -21.00 24.14 -9.27
C GLU A 80 -20.20 24.59 -8.05
N VAL A 81 -18.88 24.80 -8.24
CA VAL A 81 -17.97 25.27 -7.18
C VAL A 81 -17.28 26.52 -7.66
N LYS A 82 -17.30 27.59 -6.85
CA LYS A 82 -16.69 28.88 -7.16
C LYS A 82 -15.93 29.42 -5.96
N ALA A 83 -14.68 29.81 -6.16
CA ALA A 83 -13.91 30.62 -5.22
C ALA A 83 -13.99 32.10 -5.58
N ASP A 84 -14.03 32.94 -4.59
CA ASP A 84 -13.87 34.39 -4.71
C ASP A 84 -12.77 34.85 -3.77
N GLU A 85 -11.62 35.18 -4.35
CA GLU A 85 -10.42 35.59 -3.61
C GLU A 85 -10.56 36.98 -3.00
N GLU A 86 -11.38 37.88 -3.57
CA GLU A 86 -11.60 39.22 -3.04
C GLU A 86 -12.61 39.21 -1.88
N ALA A 87 -13.74 38.53 -2.07
CA ALA A 87 -14.76 38.38 -1.06
C ALA A 87 -14.41 37.37 0.05
N LYS A 88 -13.33 36.60 -0.12
CA LYS A 88 -12.91 35.49 0.77
C LYS A 88 -14.05 34.50 1.00
N THR A 89 -14.68 34.09 -0.09
CA THR A 89 -15.79 33.14 -0.06
C THR A 89 -15.57 31.95 -0.98
N VAL A 90 -16.13 30.80 -0.59
CA VAL A 90 -16.29 29.62 -1.45
C VAL A 90 -17.77 29.30 -1.54
N THR A 91 -18.27 29.18 -2.74
CA THR A 91 -19.67 28.86 -3.03
C THR A 91 -19.77 27.47 -3.66
N ILE A 92 -20.64 26.63 -3.11
CA ILE A 92 -20.95 25.29 -3.63
C ILE A 92 -22.45 25.28 -3.91
N ARG A 93 -22.85 25.00 -5.16
CA ARG A 93 -24.25 24.99 -5.60
C ARG A 93 -24.57 23.65 -6.24
N ASP A 94 -25.69 23.07 -5.89
CA ASP A 94 -26.26 21.91 -6.56
C ASP A 94 -27.61 22.24 -7.22
N THR A 95 -27.96 21.46 -8.23
CA THR A 95 -29.27 21.50 -8.87
C THR A 95 -30.19 20.37 -8.40
N GLY A 96 -29.97 19.93 -7.14
CA GLY A 96 -30.67 18.82 -6.50
C GLY A 96 -32.11 19.12 -6.06
N VAL A 97 -32.63 18.32 -5.17
CA VAL A 97 -34.02 18.37 -4.71
C VAL A 97 -34.37 19.68 -3.97
N GLY A 98 -33.37 20.38 -3.41
CA GLY A 98 -33.56 21.48 -2.48
C GLY A 98 -34.21 21.08 -1.18
N MET A 99 -34.58 22.06 -0.35
CA MET A 99 -35.24 21.81 0.94
C MET A 99 -36.43 22.77 1.10
N THR A 100 -37.56 22.23 1.58
CA THR A 100 -38.66 23.02 2.10
C THR A 100 -38.22 23.68 3.43
N ARG A 101 -38.98 24.65 3.90
CA ARG A 101 -38.70 25.30 5.20
C ARG A 101 -38.58 24.28 6.34
N GLN A 102 -39.48 23.31 6.39
CA GLN A 102 -39.46 22.29 7.45
C GLN A 102 -38.25 21.35 7.31
N GLU A 103 -37.94 20.90 6.10
CA GLU A 103 -36.74 20.05 5.82
C GLU A 103 -35.46 20.81 6.19
N LEU A 104 -35.37 22.11 5.92
CA LEU A 104 -34.24 22.96 6.28
C LEU A 104 -34.04 23.03 7.81
N LEU A 105 -35.11 23.22 8.58
CA LEU A 105 -35.08 23.21 10.04
C LEU A 105 -34.70 21.84 10.60
N ASP A 106 -35.22 20.78 10.02
CA ASP A 106 -34.93 19.40 10.46
C ASP A 106 -33.49 18.97 10.11
N ALA A 107 -32.99 19.36 8.95
CA ALA A 107 -31.68 18.94 8.47
C ALA A 107 -30.50 19.75 9.05
N LEU A 108 -30.68 21.09 9.19
CA LEU A 108 -29.62 22.00 9.65
C LEU A 108 -29.84 22.52 11.08
N GLY A 109 -31.02 22.37 11.64
CA GLY A 109 -31.33 22.75 13.01
C GLY A 109 -31.17 21.65 14.03
N THR A 110 -30.98 20.39 13.60
CA THR A 110 -30.83 19.23 14.49
C THR A 110 -29.54 18.47 14.16
N ILE A 111 -28.63 18.43 15.12
CA ILE A 111 -27.36 17.69 14.96
C ILE A 111 -27.63 16.18 14.86
N ALA A 112 -26.89 15.49 13.99
CA ALA A 112 -27.01 14.05 13.73
C ALA A 112 -28.37 13.61 13.18
N ASN A 113 -29.10 14.49 12.50
CA ASN A 113 -30.34 14.18 11.80
C ASN A 113 -30.09 14.18 10.29
N SER A 114 -30.08 13.00 9.67
CA SER A 114 -29.82 12.85 8.24
C SER A 114 -31.12 12.67 7.45
N GLY A 115 -31.45 13.63 6.59
CA GLY A 115 -32.52 13.50 5.59
C GLY A 115 -32.21 12.41 4.56
N THR A 116 -30.94 12.14 4.29
CA THR A 116 -30.48 11.05 3.41
C THR A 116 -30.70 9.67 4.04
N ALA A 117 -30.45 9.52 5.34
CA ALA A 117 -30.75 8.26 6.05
C ALA A 117 -32.24 7.97 6.08
N LYS A 118 -33.09 8.97 6.29
CA LYS A 118 -34.57 8.81 6.24
C LYS A 118 -35.04 8.41 4.84
N PHE A 119 -34.51 9.03 3.82
CA PHE A 119 -34.83 8.70 2.43
C PHE A 119 -34.36 7.28 2.06
N ALA A 120 -33.14 6.87 2.45
CA ALA A 120 -32.64 5.52 2.26
C ALA A 120 -33.49 4.45 2.99
N ALA A 121 -33.99 4.76 4.18
CA ALA A 121 -34.90 3.87 4.91
C ALA A 121 -36.25 3.71 4.19
N ALA A 122 -36.83 4.80 3.70
CA ALA A 122 -38.08 4.77 2.94
C ALA A 122 -37.95 3.99 1.63
N LEU A 123 -36.81 4.08 0.93
CA LEU A 123 -36.53 3.28 -0.26
C LEU A 123 -36.46 1.76 0.04
N LYS A 124 -35.84 1.38 1.14
CA LYS A 124 -35.79 -0.03 1.56
C LYS A 124 -37.15 -0.62 1.90
N GLU A 125 -38.04 0.17 2.46
CA GLU A 125 -39.42 -0.24 2.79
C GLU A 125 -40.30 -0.41 1.55
N SER A 126 -40.07 0.32 0.47
CA SER A 126 -40.83 0.25 -0.77
C SER A 126 -40.55 -0.99 -1.64
N GLN A 127 -39.58 -1.85 -1.26
CA GLN A 127 -39.13 -3.03 -2.01
C GLN A 127 -38.68 -2.75 -3.46
N GLU A 128 -38.50 -1.52 -3.83
CA GLU A 128 -37.90 -1.15 -5.11
C GLU A 128 -36.39 -1.27 -5.01
N ASN A 129 -35.82 -2.24 -5.71
CA ASN A 129 -34.37 -2.44 -5.83
C ASN A 129 -33.76 -1.31 -6.67
N HIS A 130 -33.64 -0.12 -6.10
CA HIS A 130 -32.87 0.96 -6.68
C HIS A 130 -31.60 1.14 -5.88
N ASP A 131 -30.46 0.93 -6.54
CA ASP A 131 -29.11 1.25 -6.02
C ASP A 131 -28.92 2.77 -5.89
N ALA A 132 -29.62 3.35 -4.93
CA ALA A 132 -29.34 4.74 -4.57
C ALA A 132 -27.99 4.81 -3.86
N ASN A 133 -26.98 5.38 -4.53
CA ASN A 133 -25.63 5.56 -4.01
C ASN A 133 -25.54 6.66 -2.93
N LEU A 134 -26.51 6.73 -2.02
CA LEU A 134 -26.60 7.76 -1.00
C LEU A 134 -25.46 7.66 0.02
N ILE A 135 -24.75 8.75 0.24
CA ILE A 135 -23.49 8.81 0.99
C ILE A 135 -23.70 9.37 2.41
N GLY A 136 -24.53 10.40 2.58
CA GLY A 136 -24.68 11.22 3.78
C GLY A 136 -25.57 10.60 4.86
N GLN A 137 -25.12 9.55 5.56
CA GLN A 137 -25.94 8.81 6.53
C GLN A 137 -25.91 9.37 7.96
N PHE A 138 -24.85 10.08 8.36
CA PHE A 138 -24.61 10.45 9.77
C PHE A 138 -25.22 11.78 10.21
N GLY A 139 -25.56 12.68 9.27
CA GLY A 139 -26.16 13.98 9.58
C GLY A 139 -25.20 14.98 10.27
N VAL A 140 -23.89 14.78 10.15
CA VAL A 140 -22.87 15.67 10.72
C VAL A 140 -21.96 16.28 9.66
N GLY A 141 -21.93 15.74 8.44
CA GLY A 141 -21.03 16.16 7.36
C GLY A 141 -21.18 17.65 6.99
N PHE A 142 -22.39 18.22 7.04
CA PHE A 142 -22.62 19.64 6.79
C PHE A 142 -21.80 20.55 7.72
N TYR A 143 -21.66 20.19 9.00
CA TYR A 143 -20.95 21.00 9.97
C TYR A 143 -19.44 21.06 9.75
N SER A 144 -18.88 20.22 8.86
CA SER A 144 -17.50 20.33 8.41
C SER A 144 -17.22 21.68 7.72
N ALA A 145 -18.25 22.38 7.22
CA ALA A 145 -18.15 23.74 6.71
C ALA A 145 -17.52 24.72 7.72
N PHE A 146 -17.78 24.51 9.01
CA PHE A 146 -17.21 25.32 10.09
C PHE A 146 -15.76 25.01 10.44
N LEU A 147 -15.14 23.99 9.84
CA LEU A 147 -13.68 23.79 9.90
C LEU A 147 -12.92 24.94 9.24
N VAL A 148 -13.49 25.52 8.19
CA VAL A 148 -12.84 26.51 7.32
C VAL A 148 -13.57 27.86 7.27
N ALA A 149 -14.81 27.95 7.77
CA ALA A 149 -15.63 29.15 7.68
C ALA A 149 -16.09 29.63 9.07
N ASP A 150 -16.10 30.96 9.26
CA ASP A 150 -16.68 31.61 10.44
C ASP A 150 -18.19 31.79 10.32
N ARG A 151 -18.66 31.87 9.08
CA ARG A 151 -20.09 32.03 8.77
C ARG A 151 -20.45 31.20 7.57
N VAL A 152 -21.57 30.51 7.62
CA VAL A 152 -22.11 29.69 6.54
C VAL A 152 -23.53 30.19 6.22
N ARG A 153 -23.79 30.48 4.95
CA ARG A 153 -25.09 30.84 4.42
C ARG A 153 -25.56 29.76 3.46
N VAL A 154 -26.78 29.26 3.66
CA VAL A 154 -27.43 28.25 2.82
C VAL A 154 -28.68 28.84 2.22
N GLN A 155 -28.72 28.94 0.89
CA GLN A 155 -29.91 29.32 0.12
C GLN A 155 -30.48 28.05 -0.51
N THR A 156 -31.77 27.79 -0.36
CA THR A 156 -32.37 26.55 -0.86
C THR A 156 -33.79 26.81 -1.37
N LYS A 157 -34.15 26.07 -2.44
CA LYS A 157 -35.49 26.06 -3.03
C LYS A 157 -35.88 24.67 -3.42
N SER A 158 -36.94 24.15 -2.87
CA SER A 158 -37.54 22.86 -3.24
C SER A 158 -38.53 23.03 -4.38
N TYR A 159 -38.60 22.03 -5.27
CA TYR A 159 -39.63 22.00 -6.31
C TYR A 159 -41.06 21.82 -5.72
N LYS A 160 -41.14 21.38 -4.46
CA LYS A 160 -42.41 21.16 -3.73
C LYS A 160 -43.04 22.45 -3.23
N GLU A 161 -42.22 23.46 -2.96
CA GLU A 161 -42.63 24.78 -2.45
C GLU A 161 -42.04 25.85 -3.38
N GLY A 162 -42.84 26.86 -3.71
CA GLY A 162 -42.40 27.97 -4.58
C GLY A 162 -41.47 28.97 -3.90
N GLU A 163 -41.36 28.92 -2.59
CA GLU A 163 -40.56 29.86 -1.78
C GLU A 163 -39.11 29.43 -1.63
N GLN A 164 -38.21 30.41 -1.71
CA GLN A 164 -36.77 30.25 -1.44
C GLN A 164 -36.46 30.70 -0.03
N TRP A 165 -35.66 29.88 0.66
CA TRP A 165 -35.28 30.09 2.07
C TRP A 165 -33.78 30.28 2.23
N VAL A 166 -33.40 31.12 3.20
CA VAL A 166 -32.01 31.32 3.64
C VAL A 166 -31.90 30.85 5.09
N TRP A 167 -30.91 30.02 5.32
CA TRP A 167 -30.38 29.64 6.62
C TRP A 167 -29.00 30.30 6.81
N GLU A 168 -28.73 30.90 7.96
CA GLU A 168 -27.40 31.42 8.26
C GLU A 168 -26.99 31.03 9.68
N GLY A 169 -25.76 30.47 9.79
CA GLY A 169 -25.12 30.08 11.04
C GLY A 169 -23.71 30.63 11.15
N LYS A 170 -23.25 30.82 12.39
CA LYS A 170 -21.89 31.28 12.71
C LYS A 170 -21.18 30.27 13.58
N SER A 171 -19.89 30.12 13.36
CA SER A 171 -19.02 29.25 14.17
C SER A 171 -19.08 29.65 15.64
N GLY A 172 -19.19 28.70 16.57
CA GLY A 172 -19.27 28.95 18.01
C GLY A 172 -20.62 29.52 18.49
N SER A 173 -21.58 29.79 17.59
CA SER A 173 -22.93 30.23 17.97
C SER A 173 -23.85 29.04 18.25
N THR A 174 -24.72 29.18 19.23
CA THR A 174 -25.80 28.20 19.52
C THR A 174 -27.08 28.51 18.77
N THR A 175 -27.11 29.61 18.02
CA THR A 175 -28.29 30.10 17.30
C THR A 175 -28.00 30.26 15.81
N TYR A 176 -29.03 30.08 15.01
CA TYR A 176 -29.04 30.30 13.57
C TYR A 176 -30.29 31.11 13.19
N SER A 177 -30.30 31.73 12.01
CA SER A 177 -31.46 32.39 11.45
C SER A 177 -32.01 31.62 10.26
N VAL A 178 -33.35 31.70 10.08
CA VAL A 178 -34.04 31.20 8.88
C VAL A 178 -35.04 32.28 8.45
N GLU A 179 -34.93 32.74 7.21
CA GLU A 179 -35.77 33.79 6.65
C GLU A 179 -36.07 33.52 5.15
N PRO A 180 -37.17 34.06 4.60
CA PRO A 180 -37.35 34.04 3.15
C PRO A 180 -36.22 34.78 2.43
N ASP A 181 -35.77 34.26 1.30
CA ASP A 181 -34.70 34.88 0.55
C ASP A 181 -35.17 36.13 -0.20
N THR A 182 -34.57 37.26 0.15
CA THR A 182 -34.84 38.57 -0.46
C THR A 182 -33.61 39.11 -1.22
N SER A 183 -32.57 38.29 -1.45
CA SER A 183 -31.32 38.73 -2.04
C SER A 183 -31.42 39.04 -3.54
N GLY A 184 -32.46 38.57 -4.22
CA GLY A 184 -32.66 38.75 -5.67
C GLY A 184 -31.99 37.71 -6.53
N GLU A 185 -31.26 36.74 -5.95
CA GLU A 185 -30.77 35.55 -6.62
C GLU A 185 -31.83 34.45 -6.52
N ASP A 186 -32.59 34.21 -7.59
CA ASP A 186 -33.64 33.20 -7.60
C ASP A 186 -33.12 31.85 -8.15
N LEU A 187 -33.11 30.86 -7.26
CA LEU A 187 -32.81 29.48 -7.64
C LEU A 187 -34.05 28.90 -8.35
N VAL A 188 -33.84 28.20 -9.45
CA VAL A 188 -34.93 27.40 -10.03
C VAL A 188 -35.27 26.24 -9.10
N ARG A 189 -34.25 25.53 -8.63
CA ARG A 189 -34.31 24.43 -7.67
C ARG A 189 -32.89 24.13 -7.16
N GLY A 190 -32.74 23.56 -5.98
CA GLY A 190 -31.47 23.08 -5.43
C GLY A 190 -31.03 23.85 -4.19
N THR A 191 -29.75 23.75 -3.90
CA THR A 191 -29.15 24.39 -2.71
C THR A 191 -27.84 25.07 -3.08
N GLN A 192 -27.62 26.28 -2.54
CA GLN A 192 -26.37 27.01 -2.64
C GLN A 192 -25.83 27.28 -1.24
N ILE A 193 -24.60 26.84 -0.99
CA ILE A 193 -23.88 27.03 0.28
C ILE A 193 -22.73 28.00 0.03
N THR A 194 -22.74 29.12 0.75
CA THR A 194 -21.67 30.12 0.71
C THR A 194 -20.92 30.11 2.03
N LEU A 195 -19.63 29.80 1.96
CA LEU A 195 -18.69 29.77 3.08
C LEU A 195 -17.96 31.10 3.14
N TYR A 196 -18.03 31.80 4.26
CA TYR A 196 -17.20 32.97 4.57
C TYR A 196 -15.95 32.45 5.26
N VAL A 197 -14.86 32.38 4.54
CA VAL A 197 -13.67 31.63 4.92
C VAL A 197 -12.87 32.38 5.98
N ARG A 198 -12.36 31.63 6.96
CA ARG A 198 -11.50 32.13 8.03
C ARG A 198 -10.17 32.59 7.47
N GLU A 199 -9.52 33.55 8.12
CA GLU A 199 -8.23 34.10 7.73
C GLU A 199 -7.15 33.01 7.60
N GLU A 200 -7.13 32.05 8.51
CA GLU A 200 -6.17 30.93 8.53
C GLU A 200 -6.38 29.88 7.43
N SER A 201 -7.48 29.97 6.66
CA SER A 201 -7.86 29.03 5.61
C SER A 201 -8.09 29.73 4.26
N HIS A 202 -7.58 30.95 4.05
CA HIS A 202 -7.77 31.70 2.80
C HIS A 202 -7.14 31.03 1.56
N ASP A 203 -6.27 30.07 1.75
CA ASP A 203 -5.71 29.23 0.65
C ASP A 203 -6.80 28.51 -0.14
N ILE A 204 -7.91 28.12 0.50
CA ILE A 204 -9.04 27.49 -0.17
C ILE A 204 -9.85 28.43 -1.07
N CYS A 205 -9.67 29.75 -0.96
CA CYS A 205 -10.29 30.72 -1.86
C CYS A 205 -9.63 30.73 -3.24
N SER A 206 -8.59 29.92 -3.47
CA SER A 206 -7.97 29.73 -4.77
C SER A 206 -8.64 28.61 -5.57
N HIS A 207 -8.97 28.87 -6.84
CA HIS A 207 -9.52 27.86 -7.73
C HIS A 207 -8.57 26.66 -7.92
N LEU A 208 -7.25 26.87 -7.84
CA LEU A 208 -6.25 25.80 -7.97
C LEU A 208 -6.34 24.83 -6.77
N LYS A 209 -6.48 25.38 -5.55
CA LYS A 209 -6.64 24.52 -4.35
C LYS A 209 -7.95 23.75 -4.40
N LEU A 210 -9.05 24.39 -4.79
CA LEU A 210 -10.33 23.69 -4.95
C LEU A 210 -10.26 22.60 -6.05
N GLN A 211 -9.55 22.84 -7.14
CA GLN A 211 -9.32 21.84 -8.19
C GLN A 211 -8.58 20.61 -7.65
N GLU A 212 -7.52 20.84 -6.87
CA GLU A 212 -6.78 19.75 -6.20
C GLU A 212 -7.71 18.92 -5.31
N LEU A 213 -8.49 19.57 -4.45
CA LEU A 213 -9.40 18.91 -3.52
C LEU A 213 -10.52 18.15 -4.23
N ILE A 214 -11.13 18.70 -5.29
CA ILE A 214 -12.15 18.00 -6.09
C ILE A 214 -11.55 16.74 -6.70
N ARG A 215 -10.36 16.83 -7.30
CA ARG A 215 -9.68 15.70 -7.92
C ARG A 215 -9.28 14.64 -6.90
N GLN A 216 -8.89 15.04 -5.69
CA GLN A 216 -8.53 14.11 -4.63
C GLN A 216 -9.73 13.36 -4.08
N TYR A 217 -10.80 14.07 -3.70
CA TYR A 217 -11.90 13.50 -2.93
C TYR A 217 -13.12 13.10 -3.75
N SER A 218 -13.36 13.75 -4.87
CA SER A 218 -14.65 13.71 -5.59
C SER A 218 -14.55 13.40 -7.07
N ASN A 219 -13.37 12.95 -7.54
CA ASN A 219 -13.09 12.73 -8.97
C ASN A 219 -14.04 11.73 -9.64
N PHE A 220 -14.63 10.81 -8.88
CA PHE A 220 -15.45 9.71 -9.40
C PHE A 220 -16.93 9.83 -9.05
N ILE A 221 -17.37 10.98 -8.54
CA ILE A 221 -18.79 11.28 -8.34
C ILE A 221 -19.47 11.27 -9.71
N GLU A 222 -20.70 10.73 -9.74
CA GLU A 222 -21.44 10.49 -10.99
C GLU A 222 -21.85 11.80 -11.70
N PHE A 223 -22.19 12.82 -10.90
CA PHE A 223 -22.65 14.11 -11.45
C PHE A 223 -21.50 15.04 -11.79
N PRO A 224 -21.60 15.82 -12.89
CA PRO A 224 -20.57 16.78 -13.25
C PRO A 224 -20.30 17.80 -12.13
N ILE A 225 -19.04 17.94 -11.75
CA ILE A 225 -18.57 18.98 -10.83
C ILE A 225 -17.89 20.06 -11.65
N GLN A 226 -18.50 21.21 -11.77
CA GLN A 226 -18.01 22.35 -12.53
C GLN A 226 -17.33 23.33 -11.57
N LEU A 227 -16.06 23.63 -11.85
CA LEU A 227 -15.29 24.63 -11.10
C LEU A 227 -15.15 25.91 -11.96
N TRP A 228 -15.44 27.06 -11.34
CA TRP A 228 -15.14 28.36 -11.93
C TRP A 228 -13.64 28.60 -11.86
N ALA A 229 -12.95 28.38 -12.97
CA ALA A 229 -11.50 28.38 -13.02
C ALA A 229 -10.97 29.25 -14.15
N SER A 230 -9.74 29.76 -14.00
CA SER A 230 -9.05 30.50 -15.04
C SER A 230 -8.56 29.55 -16.13
N LYS A 231 -8.77 29.95 -17.39
CA LYS A 231 -8.28 29.27 -18.57
C LYS A 231 -7.46 30.25 -19.41
N SER A 232 -6.24 29.86 -19.74
CA SER A 232 -5.43 30.61 -20.69
C SER A 232 -5.92 30.33 -22.10
N VAL A 233 -6.38 31.37 -22.78
CA VAL A 233 -6.79 31.28 -24.17
C VAL A 233 -5.72 31.99 -25.05
N ASN A 234 -5.21 31.25 -26.02
CA ASN A 234 -4.24 31.78 -26.99
C ASN A 234 -4.95 32.75 -27.95
N ARG A 235 -4.56 33.99 -27.92
CA ARG A 235 -5.01 34.98 -28.90
C ARG A 235 -3.85 35.35 -29.80
N GLN A 236 -4.03 35.16 -31.10
CA GLN A 236 -3.09 35.69 -32.07
C GLN A 236 -3.40 37.17 -32.29
N VAL A 237 -2.45 38.02 -31.94
CA VAL A 237 -2.53 39.47 -32.10
C VAL A 237 -1.38 39.90 -33.04
N GLU A 238 -1.64 40.85 -33.90
CA GLU A 238 -0.61 41.41 -34.77
C GLU A 238 0.51 42.06 -33.95
N ASP A 239 1.74 41.62 -34.15
CA ASP A 239 2.91 42.30 -33.62
C ASP A 239 3.28 43.47 -34.56
N VAL A 240 2.73 44.63 -34.22
CA VAL A 240 2.88 45.85 -35.02
C VAL A 240 4.35 46.26 -35.15
N GLU A 241 5.19 46.00 -34.14
CA GLU A 241 6.63 46.32 -34.22
C GLU A 241 7.37 45.34 -35.12
N ALA A 242 7.08 44.06 -35.03
CA ALA A 242 7.66 43.03 -35.89
C ALA A 242 7.19 43.17 -37.31
N THR A 243 5.91 43.48 -37.55
CA THR A 243 5.33 43.75 -38.87
C THR A 243 5.98 44.98 -39.54
N LYS A 244 6.19 46.07 -38.76
CA LYS A 244 6.90 47.26 -39.29
C LYS A 244 8.34 46.97 -39.65
N LYS A 245 9.07 46.20 -38.79
CA LYS A 245 10.44 45.78 -39.08
C LYS A 245 10.51 44.90 -40.34
N ALA A 246 9.60 43.95 -40.48
CA ALA A 246 9.51 43.10 -41.66
C ALA A 246 9.23 43.92 -42.93
N GLN A 247 8.35 44.94 -42.84
CA GLN A 247 8.09 45.86 -43.93
C GLN A 247 9.31 46.72 -44.29
N GLU A 248 10.01 47.28 -43.28
CA GLU A 248 11.23 48.07 -43.51
C GLU A 248 12.38 47.22 -44.09
N GLU A 249 12.50 45.95 -43.69
CA GLU A 249 13.48 45.03 -44.29
C GLU A 249 13.11 44.65 -45.72
N ALA A 250 11.82 44.43 -46.01
CA ALA A 250 11.34 44.18 -47.35
C ALA A 250 11.57 45.38 -48.24
N ASP A 251 11.28 46.60 -47.75
CA ASP A 251 11.49 47.86 -48.50
C ASP A 251 13.00 48.14 -48.73
N LYS A 252 13.89 47.77 -47.85
CA LYS A 252 15.35 47.88 -48.04
C LYS A 252 15.92 46.87 -49.04
N ALA A 253 15.24 45.74 -49.22
CA ALA A 253 15.64 44.69 -50.18
C ALA A 253 15.19 44.94 -51.61
N LEU A 254 14.37 45.98 -51.87
CA LEU A 254 13.86 46.35 -53.17
C LEU A 254 14.98 47.00 -54.00
N GLY A 255 15.17 46.53 -55.22
CA GLY A 255 16.03 47.14 -56.23
C GLY A 255 15.38 48.39 -56.86
N GLU A 256 16.23 49.30 -57.49
CA GLU A 256 15.75 50.50 -58.14
C GLU A 256 14.69 50.13 -59.22
N GLY A 257 13.40 50.48 -58.93
CA GLY A 257 12.29 50.34 -59.87
C GLY A 257 11.22 49.33 -59.58
N GLU A 258 11.28 48.63 -58.40
CA GLU A 258 10.24 47.70 -57.92
C GLU A 258 9.24 48.42 -57.01
N GLU A 259 7.93 48.09 -57.15
CA GLU A 259 6.89 48.63 -56.26
C GLU A 259 6.93 47.91 -54.86
N PRO A 260 6.69 48.66 -53.78
CA PRO A 260 6.68 48.06 -52.40
C PRO A 260 5.61 46.99 -52.28
N LYS A 261 6.01 45.76 -51.85
CA LYS A 261 5.10 44.65 -51.53
C LYS A 261 4.70 44.75 -50.08
N SER A 262 3.39 44.69 -49.80
CA SER A 262 2.93 44.59 -48.42
C SER A 262 3.32 43.23 -47.84
N VAL A 263 3.92 43.25 -46.69
CA VAL A 263 4.28 42.04 -45.93
C VAL A 263 3.07 41.63 -45.10
N ASP A 264 2.80 40.32 -45.04
CA ASP A 264 1.75 39.79 -44.19
C ASP A 264 2.04 40.12 -42.70
N PRO A 265 1.01 40.46 -41.92
CA PRO A 265 1.19 40.80 -40.51
C PRO A 265 1.89 39.70 -39.72
N VAL A 266 2.97 40.04 -39.02
CA VAL A 266 3.62 39.10 -38.08
C VAL A 266 2.73 38.96 -36.87
N MET A 267 2.27 37.73 -36.61
CA MET A 267 1.37 37.44 -35.48
C MET A 267 2.18 37.02 -34.27
N LYS A 268 1.86 37.55 -33.08
CA LYS A 268 2.35 37.07 -31.81
C LYS A 268 1.22 36.40 -31.03
N THR A 269 1.57 35.38 -30.27
CA THR A 269 0.60 34.71 -29.38
C THR A 269 0.58 35.44 -28.05
N GLU A 270 -0.54 36.07 -27.72
CA GLU A 270 -0.81 36.58 -26.36
C GLU A 270 -1.71 35.60 -25.64
N TYR A 271 -1.49 35.48 -24.32
CA TYR A 271 -2.26 34.60 -23.45
C TYR A 271 -3.23 35.49 -22.63
N ASP A 272 -4.51 35.40 -22.96
CA ASP A 272 -5.56 36.04 -22.16
C ASP A 272 -6.07 35.03 -21.11
N THR A 273 -6.23 35.47 -19.87
CA THR A 273 -6.84 34.67 -18.83
C THR A 273 -8.34 34.92 -18.80
N VAL A 274 -9.12 33.91 -19.17
CA VAL A 274 -10.58 33.95 -19.15
C VAL A 274 -11.06 32.98 -18.07
N PHE A 275 -12.03 33.39 -17.26
CA PHE A 275 -12.70 32.51 -16.32
C PHE A 275 -13.91 31.84 -16.96
N ASP A 276 -14.02 30.51 -16.79
CA ASP A 276 -15.14 29.74 -17.31
C ASP A 276 -15.40 28.52 -16.41
N TRP A 277 -16.58 27.93 -16.56
CA TRP A 277 -16.93 26.68 -15.90
C TRP A 277 -16.21 25.50 -16.56
N ALA A 278 -15.38 24.80 -15.79
CA ALA A 278 -14.64 23.63 -16.26
C ALA A 278 -15.02 22.40 -15.43
N THR A 279 -15.49 21.35 -16.09
CA THR A 279 -15.75 20.08 -15.44
C THR A 279 -14.46 19.44 -14.95
N GLN A 280 -14.44 18.98 -13.70
CA GLN A 280 -13.24 18.47 -13.04
C GLN A 280 -13.22 16.94 -12.91
N ASN A 281 -14.35 16.28 -12.99
CA ASN A 281 -14.53 14.85 -12.77
C ASN A 281 -15.01 14.11 -14.02
N ASP A 282 -14.34 14.35 -15.15
CA ASP A 282 -14.67 13.69 -16.44
C ASP A 282 -14.29 12.19 -16.47
N THR A 283 -13.48 11.75 -15.49
CA THR A 283 -12.96 10.39 -15.45
C THR A 283 -13.98 9.44 -14.84
N LYS A 284 -14.46 8.46 -15.62
CA LYS A 284 -15.32 7.40 -15.09
C LYS A 284 -14.49 6.43 -14.24
N PRO A 285 -15.07 5.90 -13.13
CA PRO A 285 -14.38 4.91 -12.30
C PRO A 285 -14.13 3.62 -13.09
N LEU A 286 -12.87 3.37 -13.41
CA LEU A 286 -12.46 2.25 -14.26
C LEU A 286 -12.83 0.91 -13.64
N TRP A 287 -12.77 0.80 -12.30
CA TRP A 287 -13.07 -0.43 -11.55
C TRP A 287 -14.54 -0.84 -11.52
N LEU A 288 -15.45 0.02 -11.99
CA LEU A 288 -16.87 -0.30 -12.13
C LEU A 288 -17.24 -0.79 -13.54
N ARG A 289 -16.32 -0.65 -14.51
CA ARG A 289 -16.52 -1.18 -15.87
C ARG A 289 -16.26 -2.68 -15.90
N SER A 290 -16.82 -3.35 -16.90
CA SER A 290 -16.48 -4.76 -17.14
C SER A 290 -15.00 -4.89 -17.51
N PRO A 291 -14.21 -5.80 -16.88
CA PRO A 291 -12.80 -6.03 -17.24
C PRO A 291 -12.59 -6.35 -18.73
N LYS A 292 -13.63 -6.82 -19.42
CA LYS A 292 -13.57 -7.16 -20.86
C LYS A 292 -13.68 -5.94 -21.78
N GLU A 293 -14.12 -4.81 -21.24
CA GLU A 293 -14.35 -3.56 -21.97
C GLU A 293 -13.23 -2.52 -21.76
N VAL A 294 -12.25 -2.86 -20.94
CA VAL A 294 -11.14 -1.98 -20.58
C VAL A 294 -9.87 -2.46 -21.30
N GLU A 295 -9.26 -1.58 -22.04
CA GLU A 295 -8.02 -1.86 -22.77
C GLU A 295 -6.79 -1.72 -21.85
N GLU A 296 -5.69 -2.39 -22.21
CA GLU A 296 -4.44 -2.39 -21.42
C GLU A 296 -3.88 -0.97 -21.24
N GLU A 297 -3.98 -0.14 -22.28
CA GLU A 297 -3.55 1.25 -22.27
C GLU A 297 -4.32 2.10 -21.25
N GLU A 298 -5.61 1.80 -21.03
CA GLU A 298 -6.44 2.48 -20.04
C GLU A 298 -5.98 2.12 -18.60
N TYR A 299 -5.64 0.84 -18.33
CA TYR A 299 -5.07 0.42 -17.05
C TYR A 299 -3.73 1.10 -16.78
N ASN A 300 -2.85 1.16 -17.78
CA ASN A 300 -1.54 1.79 -17.69
C ASN A 300 -1.66 3.31 -17.45
N ALA A 301 -2.54 3.98 -18.16
CA ALA A 301 -2.81 5.41 -17.99
C ALA A 301 -3.39 5.71 -16.60
N PHE A 302 -4.33 4.87 -16.15
CA PHE A 302 -4.91 4.97 -14.81
C PHE A 302 -3.87 4.79 -13.72
N PHE A 303 -3.02 3.78 -13.83
CA PHE A 303 -1.94 3.51 -12.87
C PHE A 303 -1.00 4.70 -12.75
N LYS A 304 -0.48 5.20 -13.88
CA LYS A 304 0.45 6.34 -13.90
C LYS A 304 -0.18 7.62 -13.33
N SER A 305 -1.40 7.93 -13.72
CA SER A 305 -2.07 9.16 -13.27
C SER A 305 -2.49 9.10 -11.79
N THR A 306 -3.02 7.96 -11.34
CA THR A 306 -3.59 7.81 -9.99
C THR A 306 -2.51 7.67 -8.91
N PHE A 307 -1.42 6.97 -9.22
CA PHE A 307 -0.34 6.69 -8.28
C PHE A 307 0.92 7.51 -8.54
N LYS A 308 0.88 8.45 -9.50
CA LYS A 308 2.00 9.33 -9.90
C LYS A 308 3.25 8.53 -10.31
N GLU A 309 3.03 7.42 -10.99
CA GLU A 309 4.09 6.55 -11.50
C GLU A 309 4.48 6.92 -12.93
N PHE A 310 5.74 6.68 -13.27
CA PHE A 310 6.27 6.96 -14.60
C PHE A 310 6.24 5.75 -15.53
N LEU A 311 6.40 4.56 -14.95
CA LEU A 311 6.45 3.29 -15.67
C LEU A 311 5.09 2.59 -15.62
N ASP A 312 4.86 1.72 -16.60
CA ASP A 312 3.69 0.85 -16.61
C ASP A 312 3.81 -0.23 -15.54
N PRO A 313 2.70 -0.74 -14.98
CA PRO A 313 2.71 -1.87 -14.08
C PRO A 313 3.08 -3.15 -14.84
N VAL A 314 3.78 -4.09 -14.19
CA VAL A 314 4.12 -5.38 -14.80
C VAL A 314 2.94 -6.35 -14.83
N ALA A 315 1.96 -6.13 -13.98
CA ALA A 315 0.69 -6.86 -13.96
C ALA A 315 -0.39 -6.05 -13.26
N HIS A 316 -1.64 -6.35 -13.58
CA HIS A 316 -2.80 -5.83 -12.89
C HIS A 316 -3.87 -6.92 -12.71
N ASN A 317 -4.83 -6.67 -11.83
CA ASN A 317 -5.99 -7.52 -11.65
C ASN A 317 -7.21 -6.65 -11.35
N HIS A 318 -8.21 -6.73 -12.21
CA HIS A 318 -9.48 -6.04 -12.06
C HIS A 318 -10.56 -7.05 -11.68
N PHE A 319 -11.26 -6.82 -10.60
CA PHE A 319 -12.18 -7.80 -10.03
C PHE A 319 -13.39 -7.16 -9.36
N ASN A 320 -14.51 -7.89 -9.40
CA ASN A 320 -15.69 -7.63 -8.61
C ASN A 320 -15.92 -8.82 -7.67
N VAL A 321 -16.28 -8.53 -6.44
CA VAL A 321 -16.64 -9.53 -5.44
C VAL A 321 -18.10 -9.34 -5.11
N GLU A 322 -18.88 -10.38 -5.38
CA GLU A 322 -20.31 -10.45 -5.08
C GLU A 322 -20.54 -11.46 -3.95
N GLY A 323 -21.50 -11.21 -3.08
CA GLY A 323 -21.85 -12.14 -2.00
C GLY A 323 -22.36 -11.42 -0.75
N THR A 324 -21.92 -11.86 0.42
CA THR A 324 -22.30 -11.24 1.70
C THR A 324 -21.77 -9.79 1.83
N ILE A 325 -20.71 -9.48 1.11
CA ILE A 325 -20.07 -8.17 1.03
C ILE A 325 -19.75 -7.95 -0.43
N GLU A 326 -20.18 -6.80 -0.94
CA GLU A 326 -19.95 -6.41 -2.32
C GLU A 326 -18.90 -5.31 -2.39
N PHE A 327 -17.88 -5.54 -3.23
CA PHE A 327 -16.88 -4.53 -3.53
C PHE A 327 -16.21 -4.79 -4.86
N SER A 328 -15.82 -3.70 -5.50
CA SER A 328 -15.04 -3.70 -6.74
C SER A 328 -13.64 -3.21 -6.46
N GLY A 329 -12.68 -3.65 -7.25
CA GLY A 329 -11.32 -3.18 -7.07
C GLY A 329 -10.39 -3.50 -8.21
N MET A 330 -9.29 -2.79 -8.23
CA MET A 330 -8.16 -3.03 -9.10
C MET A 330 -6.89 -3.02 -8.28
N ILE A 331 -6.02 -3.97 -8.54
CA ILE A 331 -4.66 -4.00 -7.99
C ILE A 331 -3.65 -3.97 -9.12
N PHE A 332 -2.54 -3.32 -8.87
CA PHE A 332 -1.43 -3.17 -9.79
C PHE A 332 -0.13 -3.61 -9.12
N ILE A 333 0.69 -4.31 -9.86
CA ILE A 333 2.03 -4.74 -9.44
C ILE A 333 3.04 -3.85 -10.16
N PRO A 334 3.77 -2.97 -9.47
CA PRO A 334 4.83 -2.18 -10.07
C PRO A 334 6.03 -3.05 -10.42
N GLY A 335 6.79 -2.66 -11.44
CA GLY A 335 8.02 -3.36 -11.83
C GLY A 335 9.24 -2.93 -11.01
N THR A 336 9.22 -1.72 -10.45
CA THR A 336 10.35 -1.14 -9.71
C THR A 336 9.87 -0.51 -8.39
N ALA A 337 10.75 -0.49 -7.40
CA ALA A 337 10.52 0.29 -6.19
C ALA A 337 10.58 1.78 -6.55
N GLY A 338 9.55 2.53 -6.19
CA GLY A 338 9.52 3.98 -6.38
C GLY A 338 10.62 4.68 -5.57
N PHE A 339 10.99 5.89 -5.97
CA PHE A 339 12.03 6.68 -5.30
C PHE A 339 11.74 6.96 -3.81
N ASP A 340 10.48 6.91 -3.40
CA ASP A 340 10.05 7.16 -2.01
C ASP A 340 10.31 6.00 -1.03
N GLN A 341 10.68 4.81 -1.53
CA GLN A 341 10.89 3.65 -0.66
C GLN A 341 12.32 3.52 -0.10
N SER A 342 13.16 4.51 -0.32
CA SER A 342 14.60 4.44 0.01
C SER A 342 14.97 4.79 1.46
N GLY A 343 14.06 4.86 2.42
CA GLY A 343 14.50 5.24 3.77
C GLY A 343 13.64 4.94 4.96
N GLU A 344 12.34 4.89 4.86
CA GLU A 344 11.49 4.60 6.01
C GLU A 344 10.36 3.64 5.62
N MET A 345 10.09 2.64 6.47
CA MET A 345 8.83 1.86 6.45
C MET A 345 7.67 2.80 6.79
N MET A 346 7.42 3.81 5.96
CA MET A 346 6.30 4.71 6.13
C MET A 346 5.01 4.02 5.67
N GLN A 347 3.93 4.35 6.33
CA GLN A 347 2.55 3.98 6.01
C GLN A 347 2.33 3.92 4.50
N SER A 348 2.02 2.74 3.98
CA SER A 348 1.87 2.56 2.55
C SER A 348 0.59 3.24 2.07
N ARG A 349 0.72 4.37 1.38
CA ARG A 349 -0.39 5.09 0.71
C ARG A 349 -0.75 4.46 -0.64
N ASN A 350 -0.63 3.15 -0.73
CA ASN A 350 -0.69 2.45 -2.01
C ASN A 350 -2.08 1.92 -2.36
N ILE A 351 -2.94 1.71 -1.36
CA ILE A 351 -4.33 1.31 -1.58
C ILE A 351 -5.25 2.50 -1.32
N LYS A 352 -6.00 2.92 -2.35
CA LYS A 352 -7.01 3.98 -2.24
C LYS A 352 -8.37 3.37 -1.97
N LEU A 353 -8.96 3.74 -0.84
CA LEU A 353 -10.28 3.27 -0.45
C LEU A 353 -11.35 4.28 -0.86
N TYR A 354 -12.34 3.79 -1.55
CA TYR A 354 -13.56 4.51 -1.89
C TYR A 354 -14.76 3.85 -1.22
N VAL A 355 -15.72 4.65 -0.87
CA VAL A 355 -17.06 4.18 -0.47
C VAL A 355 -18.06 4.93 -1.32
N LYS A 356 -18.79 4.17 -2.14
CA LYS A 356 -19.73 4.74 -3.11
C LYS A 356 -19.08 5.83 -3.98
N ARG A 357 -17.91 5.54 -4.53
CA ARG A 357 -17.10 6.42 -5.40
C ARG A 357 -16.52 7.67 -4.73
N VAL A 358 -16.71 7.86 -3.43
CA VAL A 358 -16.10 8.94 -2.67
C VAL A 358 -14.82 8.46 -2.02
N PHE A 359 -13.72 9.17 -2.21
CA PHE A 359 -12.45 8.86 -1.59
C PHE A 359 -12.53 9.00 -0.07
N ILE A 360 -12.11 7.98 0.64
CA ILE A 360 -12.13 7.94 2.10
C ILE A 360 -10.72 8.14 2.65
N SER A 361 -9.78 7.28 2.27
CA SER A 361 -8.40 7.33 2.74
C SER A 361 -7.48 6.50 1.84
N ASP A 362 -6.20 6.79 1.91
CA ASP A 362 -5.11 5.96 1.39
C ASP A 362 -4.06 5.63 2.47
N GLU A 363 -4.33 6.05 3.71
CA GLU A 363 -3.50 5.77 4.88
C GLU A 363 -4.13 4.62 5.66
N PHE A 364 -3.58 3.43 5.49
CA PHE A 364 -3.99 2.25 6.24
C PHE A 364 -2.73 1.61 6.82
N ASP A 365 -2.75 1.40 8.12
CA ASP A 365 -1.84 0.45 8.75
C ASP A 365 -2.03 -0.93 8.08
N ASP A 366 -1.44 -1.98 8.58
CA ASP A 366 -1.58 -3.33 8.03
C ASP A 366 -3.02 -3.88 7.94
N SER A 367 -4.04 -3.02 8.10
CA SER A 367 -5.44 -3.42 8.16
C SER A 367 -6.01 -3.92 6.84
N LEU A 368 -5.62 -3.34 5.71
CA LEU A 368 -6.10 -3.76 4.37
C LEU A 368 -5.07 -4.60 3.61
N MET A 369 -3.77 -4.34 3.77
CA MET A 369 -2.71 -5.06 3.08
C MET A 369 -1.56 -5.32 4.05
N PRO A 370 -1.06 -6.58 4.17
CA PRO A 370 0.07 -6.87 5.03
C PRO A 370 1.35 -6.18 4.49
N ARG A 371 2.28 -5.85 5.40
CA ARG A 371 3.46 -5.04 5.04
C ARG A 371 4.36 -5.70 3.99
N TYR A 372 4.40 -7.03 3.91
CA TYR A 372 5.17 -7.72 2.87
C TYR A 372 4.58 -7.53 1.47
N LEU A 373 3.32 -7.08 1.34
CA LEU A 373 2.68 -6.68 0.09
C LEU A 373 2.51 -5.16 -0.04
N SER A 374 3.25 -4.37 0.73
CA SER A 374 3.16 -2.90 0.72
C SER A 374 3.46 -2.26 -0.63
N PHE A 375 4.13 -2.95 -1.53
CA PHE A 375 4.40 -2.49 -2.90
C PHE A 375 3.15 -2.49 -3.80
N VAL A 376 2.11 -3.24 -3.44
CA VAL A 376 0.88 -3.35 -4.24
C VAL A 376 0.12 -2.04 -4.21
N LYS A 377 -0.18 -1.50 -5.39
CA LYS A 377 -1.01 -0.31 -5.55
C LYS A 377 -2.39 -0.70 -6.02
N GLY A 378 -3.42 0.01 -5.58
CA GLY A 378 -4.76 -0.38 -5.96
C GLY A 378 -5.86 0.56 -5.50
N VAL A 379 -7.04 0.24 -5.97
CA VAL A 379 -8.30 0.90 -5.61
C VAL A 379 -9.27 -0.15 -5.12
N VAL A 380 -9.97 0.15 -4.04
CA VAL A 380 -11.08 -0.63 -3.51
C VAL A 380 -12.27 0.28 -3.32
N ASP A 381 -13.42 -0.09 -3.85
CA ASP A 381 -14.68 0.64 -3.69
C ASP A 381 -15.77 -0.32 -3.20
N SER A 382 -16.39 0.02 -2.08
CA SER A 382 -17.44 -0.80 -1.47
C SER A 382 -18.53 0.07 -0.87
N SER A 383 -19.78 -0.34 -1.02
CA SER A 383 -20.92 0.27 -0.33
C SER A 383 -21.13 -0.23 1.10
N ASP A 384 -20.52 -1.36 1.47
CA ASP A 384 -20.79 -2.10 2.70
C ASP A 384 -19.77 -1.87 3.81
N LEU A 385 -18.77 -1.01 3.58
CA LEU A 385 -17.73 -0.73 4.57
C LEU A 385 -18.27 0.10 5.74
N PRO A 386 -18.11 -0.37 6.98
CA PRO A 386 -18.50 0.36 8.16
C PRO A 386 -17.49 1.49 8.41
N LEU A 387 -17.86 2.70 8.09
CA LEU A 387 -17.08 3.89 8.38
C LEU A 387 -17.45 4.47 9.75
N ASN A 388 -16.53 5.16 10.39
CA ASN A 388 -16.85 6.02 11.53
C ASN A 388 -17.57 7.30 11.06
N VAL A 389 -17.96 8.13 12.01
CA VAL A 389 -18.71 9.37 11.73
C VAL A 389 -17.90 10.37 10.90
N SER A 390 -16.57 10.42 11.08
CA SER A 390 -15.66 11.29 10.31
C SER A 390 -15.27 10.73 8.93
N ARG A 391 -15.56 9.45 8.68
CA ARG A 391 -15.11 8.73 7.48
C ARG A 391 -13.59 8.73 7.27
N GLU A 392 -12.80 9.03 8.30
CA GLU A 392 -11.34 9.09 8.21
C GLU A 392 -10.68 7.77 8.63
N ILE A 393 -11.26 7.07 9.59
CA ILE A 393 -10.71 5.84 10.17
C ILE A 393 -11.61 4.66 9.84
N LEU A 394 -11.03 3.65 9.23
CA LEU A 394 -11.71 2.38 9.01
C LEU A 394 -11.76 1.60 10.33
N GLN A 395 -12.94 1.31 10.83
CA GLN A 395 -13.09 0.46 12.02
C GLN A 395 -12.68 -0.98 11.69
N GLU A 396 -11.88 -1.61 12.56
CA GLU A 396 -11.56 -3.02 12.41
C GLU A 396 -12.84 -3.85 12.54
N SER A 397 -13.31 -4.38 11.43
CA SER A 397 -14.57 -5.11 11.32
C SER A 397 -14.38 -6.45 10.62
N ARG A 398 -15.42 -7.29 10.67
CA ARG A 398 -15.45 -8.53 9.87
C ARG A 398 -15.32 -8.22 8.37
N VAL A 399 -15.89 -7.10 7.92
CA VAL A 399 -15.86 -6.68 6.51
C VAL A 399 -14.44 -6.38 6.07
N THR A 400 -13.70 -5.57 6.83
CA THR A 400 -12.29 -5.23 6.52
C THR A 400 -11.39 -6.45 6.43
N ARG A 401 -11.59 -7.43 7.32
CA ARG A 401 -10.84 -8.70 7.27
C ARG A 401 -11.15 -9.51 6.01
N ILE A 402 -12.41 -9.50 5.54
CA ILE A 402 -12.79 -10.18 4.29
C ILE A 402 -12.16 -9.47 3.09
N VAL A 403 -12.22 -8.13 3.03
CA VAL A 403 -11.58 -7.34 1.97
C VAL A 403 -10.08 -7.63 1.94
N ARG A 404 -9.37 -7.54 3.10
CA ARG A 404 -7.95 -7.89 3.21
C ARG A 404 -7.65 -9.28 2.66
N LYS A 405 -8.41 -10.29 3.09
CA LYS A 405 -8.20 -11.68 2.62
C LYS A 405 -8.35 -11.81 1.11
N GLN A 406 -9.30 -11.10 0.52
CA GLN A 406 -9.51 -11.10 -0.93
C GLN A 406 -8.37 -10.37 -1.66
N LEU A 407 -7.94 -9.22 -1.16
CA LEU A 407 -6.83 -8.47 -1.75
C LEU A 407 -5.53 -9.29 -1.74
N VAL A 408 -5.19 -9.91 -0.60
CA VAL A 408 -4.01 -10.79 -0.50
C VAL A 408 -4.12 -11.95 -1.48
N LYS A 409 -5.27 -12.64 -1.51
CA LYS A 409 -5.49 -13.75 -2.45
C LYS A 409 -5.32 -13.31 -3.90
N ARG A 410 -5.98 -12.21 -4.31
CA ARG A 410 -5.89 -11.69 -5.68
C ARG A 410 -4.46 -11.29 -6.04
N THR A 411 -3.73 -10.68 -5.11
CA THR A 411 -2.32 -10.34 -5.31
C THR A 411 -1.47 -11.58 -5.54
N LEU A 412 -1.59 -12.60 -4.69
CA LEU A 412 -0.83 -13.85 -4.84
C LEU A 412 -1.20 -14.60 -6.13
N ASP A 413 -2.48 -14.62 -6.50
CA ASP A 413 -2.93 -15.20 -7.78
C ASP A 413 -2.33 -14.44 -8.98
N THR A 414 -2.26 -13.11 -8.92
CA THR A 414 -1.65 -12.28 -9.97
C THR A 414 -0.15 -12.52 -10.07
N LEU A 415 0.56 -12.59 -8.94
CA LEU A 415 1.99 -12.91 -8.91
C LEU A 415 2.29 -14.32 -9.44
N LYS A 416 1.41 -15.27 -9.12
CA LYS A 416 1.50 -16.64 -9.67
C LYS A 416 1.34 -16.65 -11.19
N GLN A 417 0.37 -15.90 -11.72
CA GLN A 417 0.20 -15.78 -13.18
C GLN A 417 1.41 -15.10 -13.83
N LEU A 418 1.93 -14.04 -13.21
CA LEU A 418 3.12 -13.32 -13.70
C LEU A 418 4.34 -14.23 -13.72
N SER A 419 4.58 -15.01 -12.65
CA SER A 419 5.72 -15.94 -12.55
C SER A 419 5.65 -17.13 -13.50
N GLY A 420 4.44 -17.46 -13.98
CA GLY A 420 4.19 -18.55 -14.93
C GLY A 420 4.19 -18.15 -16.40
N ARG A 421 4.45 -16.90 -16.74
CA ARG A 421 4.55 -16.45 -18.15
C ARG A 421 5.78 -17.04 -18.82
N GLU A 422 5.71 -17.31 -20.12
CA GLU A 422 6.87 -17.78 -20.91
C GLU A 422 7.98 -16.72 -20.94
N ASP A 423 7.61 -15.45 -21.13
CA ASP A 423 8.54 -14.32 -21.00
C ASP A 423 8.73 -13.94 -19.53
N GLN A 424 9.90 -14.30 -18.99
CA GLN A 424 10.26 -14.05 -17.59
C GLN A 424 10.78 -12.62 -17.34
N THR A 425 10.89 -11.75 -18.35
CA THR A 425 11.46 -10.41 -18.21
C THR A 425 10.72 -9.58 -17.15
N SER A 426 9.40 -9.56 -17.21
CA SER A 426 8.56 -8.84 -16.24
C SER A 426 8.65 -9.44 -14.83
N TRP A 427 8.73 -10.77 -14.72
CA TRP A 427 8.89 -11.44 -13.44
C TRP A 427 10.27 -11.15 -12.83
N ASN A 428 11.34 -11.21 -13.61
CA ASN A 428 12.69 -10.94 -13.13
C ASN A 428 12.83 -9.49 -12.64
N THR A 429 12.29 -8.53 -13.39
CA THR A 429 12.25 -7.12 -12.97
C THR A 429 11.51 -6.94 -11.65
N PHE A 430 10.34 -7.57 -11.50
CA PHE A 430 9.59 -7.58 -10.25
C PHE A 430 10.37 -8.23 -9.11
N TRP A 431 10.99 -9.40 -9.37
CA TRP A 431 11.73 -10.16 -8.36
C TRP A 431 12.94 -9.41 -7.82
N GLU A 432 13.69 -8.73 -8.67
CA GLU A 432 14.82 -7.88 -8.27
C GLU A 432 14.39 -6.76 -7.32
N ALA A 433 13.22 -6.17 -7.57
CA ALA A 433 12.70 -5.08 -6.75
C ALA A 433 12.05 -5.56 -5.44
N PHE A 434 11.28 -6.66 -5.46
CA PHE A 434 10.38 -7.06 -4.38
C PHE A 434 10.55 -8.49 -3.89
N GLY A 435 11.53 -9.23 -4.35
CA GLY A 435 11.77 -10.61 -3.91
C GLY A 435 11.95 -10.73 -2.40
N ARG A 436 12.63 -9.76 -1.77
CA ARG A 436 12.79 -9.68 -0.30
C ARG A 436 11.46 -9.54 0.44
N ASN A 437 10.51 -8.84 -0.15
CA ASN A 437 9.17 -8.69 0.41
C ASN A 437 8.43 -10.03 0.45
N LEU A 438 8.52 -10.84 -0.61
CA LEU A 438 7.92 -12.17 -0.64
C LEU A 438 8.59 -13.13 0.36
N LYS A 439 9.92 -13.04 0.53
CA LYS A 439 10.67 -13.78 1.56
C LYS A 439 10.21 -13.40 2.97
N LEU A 440 9.96 -12.09 3.22
CA LEU A 440 9.36 -11.61 4.46
C LEU A 440 7.95 -12.18 4.66
N GLY A 441 7.16 -12.27 3.59
CA GLY A 441 5.83 -12.88 3.63
C GLY A 441 5.84 -14.34 4.09
N VAL A 442 6.83 -15.14 3.66
CA VAL A 442 7.01 -16.52 4.15
C VAL A 442 7.22 -16.58 5.66
N ILE A 443 7.91 -15.59 6.22
CA ILE A 443 8.17 -15.50 7.66
C ILE A 443 6.90 -15.13 8.42
N GLU A 444 6.19 -14.09 7.97
CA GLU A 444 5.10 -13.44 8.70
C GLU A 444 3.71 -14.05 8.48
N ASP A 445 3.44 -14.55 7.26
CA ASP A 445 2.11 -15.03 6.86
C ASP A 445 2.06 -16.55 6.75
N ALA A 446 1.88 -17.20 7.88
CA ALA A 446 1.77 -18.67 7.95
C ALA A 446 0.60 -19.23 7.13
N ALA A 447 -0.48 -18.46 6.95
CA ALA A 447 -1.66 -18.91 6.21
C ALA A 447 -1.42 -18.99 4.70
N ASN A 448 -0.56 -18.14 4.15
CA ASN A 448 -0.24 -18.07 2.73
C ASN A 448 1.17 -18.59 2.40
N ARG A 449 1.88 -19.15 3.39
CA ARG A 449 3.28 -19.60 3.27
C ARG A 449 3.51 -20.55 2.12
N GLU A 450 2.62 -21.53 1.91
CA GLU A 450 2.71 -22.46 0.79
C GLU A 450 2.59 -21.75 -0.58
N ALA A 451 1.66 -20.80 -0.71
CA ALA A 451 1.51 -20.04 -1.94
C ALA A 451 2.73 -19.14 -2.21
N LEU A 452 3.28 -18.54 -1.16
CA LEU A 452 4.47 -17.70 -1.22
C LEU A 452 5.72 -18.50 -1.56
N SER A 453 5.89 -19.71 -1.01
CA SER A 453 7.07 -20.57 -1.28
C SER A 453 7.22 -20.91 -2.76
N LYS A 454 6.09 -21.06 -3.49
CA LYS A 454 6.08 -21.32 -4.94
C LYS A 454 6.58 -20.13 -5.78
N LEU A 455 6.58 -18.94 -5.21
CA LEU A 455 7.03 -17.70 -5.85
C LEU A 455 8.52 -17.42 -5.59
N LEU A 456 9.14 -18.06 -4.60
CA LEU A 456 10.52 -17.80 -4.25
C LEU A 456 11.50 -18.19 -5.38
N ARG A 457 12.57 -17.42 -5.46
CA ARG A 457 13.70 -17.67 -6.37
C ARG A 457 15.01 -17.56 -5.59
N PHE A 458 15.94 -18.43 -5.93
CA PHE A 458 17.26 -18.49 -5.32
C PHE A 458 18.33 -18.78 -6.37
N PRO A 459 19.54 -18.25 -6.21
CA PRO A 459 20.68 -18.74 -6.96
C PRO A 459 20.95 -20.21 -6.63
N THR A 460 21.40 -20.99 -7.59
CA THR A 460 21.79 -22.39 -7.39
C THR A 460 23.07 -22.70 -8.11
N SER A 461 23.61 -23.88 -7.87
CA SER A 461 24.76 -24.41 -8.59
C SER A 461 24.47 -24.88 -10.02
N HIS A 462 23.21 -24.83 -10.48
CA HIS A 462 22.81 -25.31 -11.79
C HIS A 462 23.11 -24.32 -12.94
N GLY A 463 23.13 -23.04 -12.69
CA GLY A 463 23.35 -22.01 -13.70
C GLY A 463 23.43 -20.60 -13.12
N GLU A 464 23.43 -19.58 -14.00
CA GLU A 464 23.54 -18.19 -13.59
C GLU A 464 22.18 -17.60 -13.17
N GLU A 465 21.10 -18.12 -13.71
CA GLU A 465 19.75 -17.63 -13.44
C GLU A 465 19.24 -18.14 -12.08
N GLN A 466 18.39 -17.34 -11.45
CA GLN A 466 17.71 -17.75 -10.22
C GLN A 466 16.67 -18.82 -10.51
N THR A 467 16.61 -19.82 -9.66
CA THR A 467 15.76 -21.01 -9.80
C THR A 467 14.59 -20.98 -8.82
N SER A 468 13.40 -21.44 -9.26
CA SER A 468 12.30 -21.71 -8.36
C SER A 468 12.52 -23.00 -7.56
N LEU A 469 11.85 -23.11 -6.41
CA LEU A 469 11.89 -24.36 -5.65
C LEU A 469 11.28 -25.53 -6.44
N ALA A 470 10.25 -25.29 -7.26
CA ALA A 470 9.64 -26.30 -8.12
C ALA A 470 10.61 -26.80 -9.20
N ASP A 471 11.37 -25.90 -9.85
CA ASP A 471 12.37 -26.27 -10.84
C ASP A 471 13.52 -27.07 -10.20
N TYR A 472 13.96 -26.66 -9.01
CA TYR A 472 14.94 -27.41 -8.22
C TYR A 472 14.44 -28.85 -7.98
N VAL A 473 13.21 -29.00 -7.43
CA VAL A 473 12.63 -30.33 -7.15
C VAL A 473 12.50 -31.18 -8.42
N SER A 474 12.14 -30.57 -9.55
CA SER A 474 12.03 -31.28 -10.83
C SER A 474 13.38 -31.86 -11.33
N ARG A 475 14.50 -31.26 -10.90
CA ARG A 475 15.87 -31.69 -11.26
C ARG A 475 16.54 -32.54 -10.19
N MET A 476 15.85 -32.81 -9.06
CA MET A 476 16.39 -33.66 -8.00
C MET A 476 16.72 -35.07 -8.52
N LYS A 477 17.85 -35.61 -8.07
CA LYS A 477 18.26 -36.97 -8.43
C LYS A 477 17.48 -38.02 -7.63
N GLU A 478 17.37 -39.20 -8.22
CA GLU A 478 16.83 -40.38 -7.54
C GLU A 478 17.67 -40.70 -6.30
N GLY A 479 17.00 -40.88 -5.15
CA GLY A 479 17.68 -41.13 -3.88
C GLY A 479 18.12 -39.85 -3.11
N GLN A 480 17.96 -38.65 -3.67
CA GLN A 480 18.26 -37.39 -2.97
C GLN A 480 17.27 -37.18 -1.80
N GLN A 481 17.82 -36.99 -0.61
CA GLN A 481 17.02 -36.95 0.65
C GLN A 481 16.18 -35.68 0.82
N GLY A 482 16.56 -34.56 0.16
CA GLY A 482 15.87 -33.29 0.30
C GLY A 482 16.51 -32.18 -0.53
N ILE A 483 16.08 -30.96 -0.29
CA ILE A 483 16.57 -29.73 -0.91
C ILE A 483 17.84 -29.31 -0.18
N PHE A 484 18.99 -29.43 -0.78
CA PHE A 484 20.26 -29.02 -0.20
C PHE A 484 20.41 -27.50 -0.31
N PHE A 485 20.76 -26.83 0.79
CA PHE A 485 21.01 -25.39 0.78
C PHE A 485 22.29 -25.02 1.53
N LEU A 486 22.94 -23.96 1.07
CA LEU A 486 24.17 -23.41 1.61
C LEU A 486 24.04 -21.90 1.82
N PRO A 487 24.03 -21.40 3.07
CA PRO A 487 24.15 -19.98 3.33
C PRO A 487 25.56 -19.47 3.03
N ALA A 488 25.65 -18.39 2.23
CA ALA A 488 26.94 -17.77 1.87
C ALA A 488 26.76 -16.28 1.60
N ALA A 489 27.87 -15.52 1.60
CA ALA A 489 27.80 -14.07 1.34
C ALA A 489 27.52 -13.74 -0.13
N THR A 490 27.99 -14.58 -1.06
CA THR A 490 27.82 -14.44 -2.50
C THR A 490 27.72 -15.83 -3.15
N LYS A 491 27.23 -15.88 -4.38
CA LYS A 491 27.20 -17.12 -5.18
C LYS A 491 28.59 -17.71 -5.36
N ASP A 492 29.58 -16.88 -5.73
CA ASP A 492 30.98 -17.30 -5.93
C ASP A 492 31.58 -17.93 -4.66
N ALA A 493 31.28 -17.32 -3.49
CA ALA A 493 31.71 -17.86 -2.22
C ALA A 493 31.03 -19.20 -1.88
N ALA A 494 29.77 -19.39 -2.27
CA ALA A 494 29.05 -20.63 -2.10
C ALA A 494 29.63 -21.75 -3.00
N GLU A 495 29.92 -21.45 -4.25
CA GLU A 495 30.53 -22.41 -5.20
C GLU A 495 31.92 -22.84 -4.80
N ALA A 496 32.71 -21.92 -4.23
CA ALA A 496 34.05 -22.20 -3.71
C ALA A 496 34.07 -22.84 -2.31
N SER A 497 32.91 -23.05 -1.70
CA SER A 497 32.79 -23.57 -0.34
C SER A 497 33.12 -25.06 -0.26
N PRO A 498 33.90 -25.50 0.76
CA PRO A 498 34.16 -26.92 1.01
C PRO A 498 32.89 -27.77 1.12
N PHE A 499 31.80 -27.18 1.58
CA PHE A 499 30.52 -27.87 1.74
C PHE A 499 29.83 -28.22 0.42
N ALA A 500 30.08 -27.44 -0.63
CA ALA A 500 29.50 -27.67 -1.94
C ALA A 500 30.30 -28.73 -2.75
N GLU A 501 31.62 -28.87 -2.52
CA GLU A 501 32.52 -29.69 -3.35
C GLU A 501 32.03 -31.11 -3.55
N GLY A 502 31.71 -31.82 -2.49
CA GLY A 502 31.30 -33.24 -2.55
C GLY A 502 29.94 -33.42 -3.22
N LEU A 503 29.00 -32.49 -2.95
CA LEU A 503 27.67 -32.48 -3.55
C LEU A 503 27.77 -32.24 -5.06
N LEU A 504 28.54 -31.25 -5.48
CA LEU A 504 28.73 -30.87 -6.88
C LEU A 504 29.45 -32.00 -7.66
N LYS A 505 30.46 -32.66 -7.07
CA LYS A 505 31.14 -33.81 -7.69
C LYS A 505 30.17 -34.98 -7.93
N LYS A 506 29.20 -35.19 -7.04
CA LYS A 506 28.12 -36.17 -7.22
C LYS A 506 27.01 -35.66 -8.15
N GLY A 507 27.09 -34.40 -8.57
CA GLY A 507 26.13 -33.72 -9.45
C GLY A 507 24.80 -33.45 -8.79
N PHE A 508 24.77 -33.27 -7.46
CA PHE A 508 23.62 -32.72 -6.78
C PHE A 508 23.56 -31.20 -6.96
N GLU A 509 22.38 -30.68 -7.16
CA GLU A 509 22.14 -29.21 -7.15
C GLU A 509 22.11 -28.72 -5.71
N VAL A 510 22.70 -27.53 -5.46
CA VAL A 510 22.71 -26.87 -4.15
C VAL A 510 22.08 -25.46 -4.28
N LEU A 511 21.13 -25.16 -3.42
CA LEU A 511 20.48 -23.87 -3.31
C LEU A 511 21.40 -22.93 -2.53
N PHE A 512 21.70 -21.74 -3.05
CA PHE A 512 22.55 -20.77 -2.39
C PHE A 512 21.72 -19.68 -1.74
N LEU A 513 21.87 -19.51 -0.42
CA LEU A 513 21.18 -18.50 0.36
C LEU A 513 22.11 -17.29 0.54
N THR A 514 22.01 -16.32 -0.37
CA THR A 514 22.97 -15.21 -0.45
C THR A 514 22.49 -13.94 0.26
N GLU A 515 21.22 -13.88 0.65
CA GLU A 515 20.68 -12.78 1.43
C GLU A 515 20.43 -13.19 2.90
N PRO A 516 20.63 -12.29 3.88
CA PRO A 516 20.40 -12.63 5.28
C PRO A 516 18.99 -13.14 5.59
N ILE A 517 17.98 -12.64 4.86
CA ILE A 517 16.59 -13.06 5.04
C ILE A 517 16.30 -14.48 4.53
N ASP A 518 17.13 -15.00 3.60
CA ASP A 518 16.91 -16.30 2.96
C ASP A 518 16.89 -17.44 3.96
N GLU A 519 17.88 -17.48 4.86
CA GLU A 519 18.02 -18.52 5.87
C GLU A 519 16.83 -18.51 6.83
N VAL A 520 16.37 -17.31 7.23
CA VAL A 520 15.20 -17.15 8.08
C VAL A 520 13.92 -17.60 7.35
N ALA A 521 13.78 -17.24 6.07
CA ALA A 521 12.64 -17.65 5.26
C ALA A 521 12.59 -19.17 5.08
N VAL A 522 13.71 -19.79 4.71
CA VAL A 522 13.82 -21.26 4.53
C VAL A 522 13.58 -21.99 5.85
N SER A 523 14.09 -21.47 6.98
CA SER A 523 13.84 -22.06 8.31
C SER A 523 12.37 -22.05 8.71
N ASN A 524 11.56 -21.12 8.17
CA ASN A 524 10.12 -21.08 8.39
C ASN A 524 9.35 -22.03 7.46
N LEU A 525 9.98 -22.60 6.42
CA LEU A 525 9.42 -23.62 5.56
C LEU A 525 9.74 -25.00 6.18
N ALA A 526 8.73 -25.77 6.52
CA ALA A 526 8.95 -27.13 7.04
C ALA A 526 9.47 -28.06 5.91
N ASP A 527 8.86 -27.95 4.76
CA ASP A 527 9.18 -28.69 3.53
C ASP A 527 8.65 -27.90 2.31
N PHE A 528 9.02 -28.36 1.14
CA PHE A 528 8.43 -27.95 -0.13
C PHE A 528 8.13 -29.21 -0.96
N GLU A 529 6.86 -29.45 -1.30
CA GLU A 529 6.40 -30.65 -2.00
C GLU A 529 6.91 -31.97 -1.34
N GLU A 530 6.74 -32.06 -0.02
CA GLU A 530 7.17 -33.18 0.82
C GLU A 530 8.71 -33.37 0.87
N LYS A 531 9.51 -32.45 0.34
CA LYS A 531 10.97 -32.46 0.40
C LYS A 531 11.46 -31.53 1.51
N LYS A 532 12.20 -32.06 2.47
CA LYS A 532 12.79 -31.29 3.57
C LYS A 532 13.96 -30.45 3.07
N PHE A 533 14.15 -29.29 3.68
CA PHE A 533 15.36 -28.51 3.50
C PHE A 533 16.49 -29.06 4.36
N ILE A 534 17.67 -29.22 3.76
CA ILE A 534 18.86 -29.78 4.42
C ILE A 534 19.99 -28.76 4.32
N ASP A 535 20.39 -28.25 5.50
CA ASP A 535 21.54 -27.36 5.63
C ASP A 535 22.84 -28.15 5.49
N VAL A 536 23.57 -27.86 4.45
CA VAL A 536 24.83 -28.58 4.17
C VAL A 536 25.99 -28.14 5.06
N THR A 537 25.82 -27.13 5.92
CA THR A 537 26.81 -26.70 6.92
C THR A 537 26.68 -27.41 8.25
N LYS A 538 25.67 -28.27 8.40
CA LYS A 538 25.39 -29.01 9.66
C LYS A 538 26.08 -30.36 9.70
N GLU A 539 26.30 -30.86 10.92
CA GLU A 539 26.80 -32.22 11.14
C GLU A 539 25.86 -33.30 10.61
N GLY A 540 26.40 -34.47 10.32
CA GLY A 540 25.60 -35.67 10.04
C GLY A 540 24.99 -35.71 8.62
N LEU A 541 25.48 -34.94 7.67
CA LEU A 541 25.03 -35.00 6.29
C LEU A 541 25.43 -36.35 5.67
N ASP A 542 24.44 -37.20 5.34
CA ASP A 542 24.63 -38.45 4.64
C ASP A 542 24.36 -38.26 3.14
N LEU A 543 25.36 -38.54 2.31
CA LEU A 543 25.25 -38.41 0.84
C LEU A 543 24.95 -39.76 0.16
N GLY A 544 24.64 -40.82 0.95
CA GLY A 544 24.23 -42.11 0.42
C GLY A 544 25.39 -42.94 -0.19
N ASP A 545 26.62 -42.73 0.28
CA ASP A 545 27.76 -43.53 -0.17
C ASP A 545 27.68 -44.91 0.43
N GLY A 546 27.35 -45.92 -0.39
CA GLY A 546 27.57 -47.32 -0.01
C GLY A 546 29.07 -47.60 0.17
N GLU A 547 29.37 -48.30 1.24
CA GLU A 547 30.51 -49.14 1.61
C GLU A 547 31.95 -48.81 1.15
N GLU A 548 32.22 -48.05 0.08
CA GLU A 548 33.59 -47.79 -0.41
C GLU A 548 34.38 -46.71 0.30
N ALA A 549 33.71 -45.85 1.11
CA ALA A 549 34.36 -44.75 1.88
C ALA A 549 34.86 -45.22 3.25
N ASP A 550 34.43 -46.35 3.75
CA ASP A 550 34.67 -46.79 5.14
C ASP A 550 36.11 -47.28 5.40
N ASP A 551 36.84 -47.74 4.37
CA ASP A 551 38.10 -48.44 4.57
C ASP A 551 39.32 -47.52 4.89
N LYS A 552 39.24 -46.21 4.63
CA LYS A 552 40.33 -45.26 4.96
C LYS A 552 40.06 -44.43 6.23
N GLY A 553 38.81 -44.32 6.67
CA GLY A 553 38.41 -43.58 7.84
C GLY A 553 38.54 -44.33 9.17
N ASP A 554 38.47 -45.68 9.15
CA ASP A 554 38.44 -46.53 10.33
C ASP A 554 39.83 -47.09 10.74
N SER A 555 40.92 -46.51 10.25
CA SER A 555 42.24 -46.92 10.68
C SER A 555 42.55 -46.43 12.09
N LYS A 556 43.18 -47.25 12.95
CA LYS A 556 43.65 -46.88 14.28
C LYS A 556 44.53 -45.62 14.29
N GLU A 557 45.22 -45.37 13.16
CA GLU A 557 46.06 -44.19 12.98
C GLU A 557 45.23 -42.92 12.80
N MET A 558 44.08 -43.01 12.15
CA MET A 558 43.14 -41.90 11.99
C MET A 558 42.47 -41.55 13.34
N GLU A 559 42.00 -42.55 14.10
CA GLU A 559 41.46 -42.32 15.45
C GLU A 559 42.48 -41.62 16.35
N GLY A 560 43.78 -42.02 16.24
CA GLY A 560 44.87 -41.39 16.99
C GLY A 560 45.05 -39.92 16.58
N LEU A 561 44.97 -39.61 15.27
CA LEU A 561 45.00 -38.23 14.78
C LEU A 561 43.81 -37.38 15.31
N LEU A 562 42.57 -37.91 15.20
CA LEU A 562 41.36 -37.19 15.64
C LEU A 562 41.46 -36.83 17.11
N SER A 563 41.88 -37.76 17.99
CA SER A 563 42.08 -37.53 19.37
C SER A 563 43.15 -36.49 19.66
N TRP A 564 44.29 -36.55 18.99
CA TRP A 564 45.37 -35.59 19.15
C TRP A 564 44.98 -34.20 18.69
N VAL A 565 44.33 -34.04 17.54
CA VAL A 565 43.84 -32.77 17.03
C VAL A 565 42.81 -32.16 18.01
N LYS A 566 41.94 -33.00 18.59
CA LYS A 566 40.99 -32.57 19.62
C LYS A 566 41.70 -32.06 20.88
N ASP A 567 42.77 -32.73 21.32
CA ASP A 567 43.56 -32.32 22.48
C ASP A 567 44.27 -30.96 22.24
N VAL A 568 44.82 -30.76 21.03
CA VAL A 568 45.46 -29.49 20.61
C VAL A 568 44.45 -28.33 20.60
N LEU A 569 43.28 -28.54 19.97
CA LEU A 569 42.26 -27.48 19.83
C LEU A 569 41.47 -27.25 21.12
N GLY A 570 41.43 -28.22 22.05
CA GLY A 570 40.81 -28.12 23.35
C GLY A 570 39.35 -27.67 23.33
N ALA A 571 39.05 -26.53 23.91
CA ALA A 571 37.69 -25.97 23.99
C ALA A 571 37.20 -25.31 22.69
N LYS A 572 38.09 -25.10 21.70
CA LYS A 572 37.74 -24.45 20.41
C LYS A 572 36.75 -25.30 19.60
N VAL A 573 36.79 -26.67 19.75
CA VAL A 573 35.91 -27.59 19.06
C VAL A 573 35.25 -28.56 20.01
N GLU A 574 34.06 -29.06 19.69
CA GLU A 574 33.38 -30.11 20.45
C GLU A 574 33.99 -31.48 20.16
N SER A 575 34.18 -31.78 18.88
CA SER A 575 34.72 -33.01 18.41
C SER A 575 35.48 -32.81 17.07
N VAL A 576 36.29 -33.81 16.72
CA VAL A 576 36.95 -33.88 15.43
C VAL A 576 36.52 -35.22 14.79
N VAL A 577 35.96 -35.16 13.56
CA VAL A 577 35.39 -36.33 12.90
C VAL A 577 35.88 -36.46 11.45
N VAL A 578 35.79 -37.65 10.90
CA VAL A 578 36.09 -37.87 9.49
C VAL A 578 34.97 -37.36 8.62
N SER A 579 35.30 -36.55 7.63
CA SER A 579 34.32 -36.01 6.68
C SER A 579 33.98 -37.00 5.58
N ARG A 580 32.71 -37.11 5.24
CA ARG A 580 32.19 -37.86 4.08
C ARG A 580 31.76 -36.93 2.93
N ARG A 581 31.85 -35.61 3.12
CA ARG A 581 31.39 -34.58 2.15
C ARG A 581 32.53 -33.82 1.48
N LEU A 582 33.71 -33.79 2.08
CA LEU A 582 34.83 -33.03 1.52
C LEU A 582 35.43 -33.68 0.30
N GLY A 583 35.75 -32.88 -0.71
CA GLY A 583 36.38 -33.31 -1.95
C GLY A 583 37.88 -33.12 -1.97
N SER A 584 38.33 -31.88 -2.19
CA SER A 584 39.75 -31.49 -2.25
C SER A 584 40.19 -30.79 -0.97
N SER A 585 39.28 -30.12 -0.27
CA SER A 585 39.53 -29.38 0.96
C SER A 585 40.02 -30.34 2.08
N PRO A 586 41.02 -29.93 2.88
CA PRO A 586 41.58 -30.77 3.94
C PRO A 586 40.65 -30.91 5.14
N CYS A 587 39.92 -29.85 5.47
CA CYS A 587 38.97 -29.79 6.60
C CYS A 587 37.93 -28.73 6.40
N ALA A 588 36.84 -28.81 7.19
CA ALA A 588 35.79 -27.83 7.30
C ALA A 588 35.25 -27.76 8.73
N VAL A 589 34.69 -26.63 9.14
CA VAL A 589 34.05 -26.45 10.44
C VAL A 589 32.55 -26.50 10.27
N VAL A 590 31.89 -27.47 10.88
CA VAL A 590 30.44 -27.62 10.90
C VAL A 590 29.88 -27.26 12.29
N THR A 591 28.58 -27.00 12.35
CA THR A 591 27.85 -26.80 13.60
C THR A 591 26.91 -27.97 13.87
N SER A 592 26.52 -28.14 15.15
CA SER A 592 25.49 -29.10 15.51
C SER A 592 24.16 -28.79 14.81
N GLN A 593 23.26 -29.76 14.76
CA GLN A 593 21.95 -29.60 14.09
C GLN A 593 21.14 -28.39 14.62
N THR A 594 21.29 -28.03 15.89
CA THR A 594 20.58 -26.93 16.56
C THR A 594 21.41 -25.65 16.68
N GLY A 595 22.72 -25.69 16.38
CA GLY A 595 23.60 -24.51 16.42
C GLY A 595 23.31 -23.54 15.26
N TRP A 596 23.73 -22.30 15.39
CA TRP A 596 23.64 -21.33 14.29
C TRP A 596 24.63 -21.65 13.15
N SER A 597 24.23 -21.35 11.93
CA SER A 597 25.19 -21.29 10.81
C SER A 597 26.15 -20.11 11.01
N ALA A 598 27.26 -20.10 10.28
CA ALA A 598 28.20 -18.98 10.28
C ALA A 598 27.51 -17.64 9.91
N ASN A 599 26.58 -17.66 8.96
CA ASN A 599 25.82 -16.50 8.54
C ASN A 599 24.84 -16.02 9.64
N MET A 600 24.13 -16.94 10.27
CA MET A 600 23.22 -16.63 11.37
C MET A 600 23.98 -16.11 12.60
N GLU A 601 25.16 -16.66 12.91
CA GLU A 601 26.03 -16.16 13.98
C GLU A 601 26.42 -14.69 13.74
N ARG A 602 26.77 -14.33 12.50
CA ARG A 602 27.09 -12.96 12.11
C ARG A 602 25.88 -12.02 12.22
N ILE A 603 24.70 -12.44 11.78
CA ILE A 603 23.47 -11.66 11.87
C ILE A 603 23.10 -11.39 13.32
N MET A 604 23.10 -12.43 14.14
CA MET A 604 22.73 -12.33 15.56
C MET A 604 23.75 -11.50 16.34
N LYS A 605 25.04 -11.59 16.01
CA LYS A 605 26.09 -10.76 16.60
C LYS A 605 25.88 -9.26 16.28
N ALA A 606 25.46 -8.95 15.05
CA ALA A 606 25.15 -7.58 14.66
C ALA A 606 23.91 -7.02 15.35
N GLN A 607 22.95 -7.87 15.72
CA GLN A 607 21.71 -7.49 16.40
C GLN A 607 21.83 -7.49 17.93
N ALA A 608 22.84 -8.16 18.51
CA ALA A 608 23.00 -8.27 19.96
C ALA A 608 23.42 -6.94 20.59
N MET A 609 22.47 -6.18 21.06
CA MET A 609 22.65 -4.97 21.88
C MET A 609 22.88 -5.30 23.34
N GLY A 610 23.90 -6.13 23.66
CA GLY A 610 24.44 -6.20 25.03
C GLY A 610 24.07 -7.41 25.89
N ASP A 611 23.28 -8.40 25.47
CA ASP A 611 23.05 -9.64 26.23
C ASP A 611 23.88 -10.82 25.67
N ASN A 612 25.10 -10.97 26.16
CA ASN A 612 26.04 -11.99 25.69
C ASN A 612 25.70 -13.42 26.16
N ARG A 613 24.82 -13.63 27.15
CA ARG A 613 24.61 -14.98 27.73
C ARG A 613 23.74 -15.88 26.84
N SER A 614 22.64 -15.33 26.28
CA SER A 614 21.79 -16.04 25.35
C SER A 614 22.52 -16.31 24.03
N PHE A 615 23.41 -15.39 23.61
CA PHE A 615 24.24 -15.51 22.43
C PHE A 615 25.22 -16.68 22.55
N GLU A 616 25.97 -16.79 23.64
CA GLU A 616 26.93 -17.88 23.87
C GLU A 616 26.29 -19.27 23.91
N PHE A 617 25.05 -19.37 24.43
CA PHE A 617 24.32 -20.64 24.47
C PHE A 617 23.88 -21.10 23.07
N MET A 618 23.47 -20.16 22.20
CA MET A 618 22.96 -20.43 20.86
C MET A 618 24.06 -20.52 19.79
N LYS A 619 25.26 -19.99 20.06
CA LYS A 619 26.43 -20.02 19.16
C LYS A 619 26.79 -21.46 18.72
N GLY A 620 26.41 -22.44 19.50
CA GLY A 620 26.67 -23.86 19.22
C GLY A 620 28.16 -24.20 19.32
N LYS A 621 28.42 -25.48 19.55
CA LYS A 621 29.80 -25.96 19.54
C LYS A 621 30.22 -26.32 18.14
N LYS A 622 31.44 -25.93 17.77
CA LYS A 622 32.04 -26.18 16.44
C LYS A 622 32.59 -27.59 16.38
N ILE A 623 32.40 -28.28 15.26
CA ILE A 623 32.90 -29.61 15.00
C ILE A 623 33.86 -29.50 13.80
N LEU A 624 35.07 -30.03 13.90
CA LEU A 624 36.03 -30.06 12.81
C LEU A 624 35.89 -31.35 12.03
N GLU A 625 35.51 -31.28 10.77
CA GLU A 625 35.53 -32.40 9.83
C GLU A 625 36.88 -32.41 9.11
N VAL A 626 37.54 -33.57 9.05
CA VAL A 626 38.79 -33.76 8.36
C VAL A 626 38.63 -34.72 7.18
N ASN A 627 39.33 -34.42 6.07
CA ASN A 627 39.31 -35.23 4.87
C ASN A 627 40.46 -36.25 4.89
N PRO A 628 40.18 -37.56 5.06
CA PRO A 628 41.21 -38.57 5.13
C PRO A 628 42.04 -38.74 3.83
N SER A 629 41.46 -38.28 2.71
CA SER A 629 42.13 -38.36 1.39
C SER A 629 43.07 -37.16 1.11
N SER A 630 43.02 -36.12 1.94
CA SER A 630 43.86 -34.92 1.76
C SER A 630 45.32 -35.21 2.07
N PRO A 631 46.27 -34.82 1.20
CA PRO A 631 47.70 -34.98 1.45
C PRO A 631 48.19 -34.35 2.74
N VAL A 632 47.59 -33.23 3.14
CA VAL A 632 47.90 -32.50 4.39
C VAL A 632 47.48 -33.31 5.61
N ILE A 633 46.29 -33.92 5.58
CA ILE A 633 45.79 -34.77 6.66
C ILE A 633 46.60 -36.05 6.74
N GLN A 634 46.97 -36.68 5.62
CA GLN A 634 47.84 -37.83 5.61
C GLN A 634 49.24 -37.55 6.17
N ALA A 635 49.81 -36.37 5.89
CA ALA A 635 51.06 -35.93 6.50
C ALA A 635 50.96 -35.79 8.04
N LEU A 636 49.82 -35.30 8.54
CA LEU A 636 49.53 -35.19 9.96
C LEU A 636 49.34 -36.59 10.60
N VAL A 637 48.70 -37.52 9.94
CA VAL A 637 48.58 -38.94 10.38
C VAL A 637 49.98 -39.54 10.58
N ALA A 638 50.86 -39.38 9.58
CA ALA A 638 52.21 -39.88 9.67
C ALA A 638 53.06 -39.25 10.80
N LYS A 639 52.89 -37.92 11.04
CA LYS A 639 53.53 -37.22 12.16
C LYS A 639 53.00 -37.69 13.53
N SER A 640 51.67 -37.86 13.66
CA SER A 640 51.02 -38.34 14.88
C SER A 640 51.47 -39.77 15.22
N ALA A 641 51.47 -40.68 14.25
CA ALA A 641 51.90 -42.07 14.42
C ALA A 641 53.40 -42.20 14.79
N ALA A 642 54.25 -41.28 14.36
CA ALA A 642 55.67 -41.22 14.72
C ALA A 642 55.94 -40.67 16.14
N GLY A 643 54.89 -40.35 16.92
CA GLY A 643 55.02 -39.78 18.26
C GLY A 643 55.65 -38.38 18.31
N LYS A 644 55.75 -37.72 17.18
CA LYS A 644 56.27 -36.34 17.04
C LYS A 644 55.14 -35.29 17.10
N ALA A 645 54.42 -35.28 18.21
CA ALA A 645 53.51 -34.19 18.55
C ALA A 645 54.32 -32.94 18.98
N ASP A 646 55.13 -32.41 18.05
CA ASP A 646 56.03 -31.28 18.28
C ASP A 646 55.32 -29.91 18.08
N GLN A 647 55.99 -28.82 18.41
CA GLN A 647 55.46 -27.46 18.22
C GLN A 647 55.06 -27.17 16.77
N GLU A 648 55.75 -27.77 15.79
CA GLU A 648 55.43 -27.60 14.38
C GLU A 648 54.10 -28.26 14.01
N GLY A 649 53.85 -29.48 14.53
CA GLY A 649 52.60 -30.16 14.34
C GLY A 649 51.41 -29.42 14.98
N GLN A 650 51.60 -28.86 16.17
CA GLN A 650 50.56 -28.02 16.85
C GLN A 650 50.21 -26.77 16.02
N ALA A 651 51.29 -26.05 15.56
CA ALA A 651 51.09 -24.85 14.72
C ALA A 651 50.36 -25.20 13.39
N MET A 652 50.61 -26.38 12.83
CA MET A 652 49.95 -26.84 11.61
C MET A 652 48.46 -27.14 11.87
N VAL A 653 48.11 -27.72 13.01
CA VAL A 653 46.72 -27.97 13.40
C VAL A 653 45.98 -26.67 13.64
N ASP A 654 46.58 -25.70 14.35
CA ASP A 654 45.98 -24.37 14.57
C ASP A 654 45.74 -23.63 13.24
N LEU A 655 46.75 -23.63 12.34
CA LEU A 655 46.62 -22.98 11.03
C LEU A 655 45.51 -23.65 10.16
N LEU A 656 45.40 -24.98 10.20
CA LEU A 656 44.35 -25.72 9.49
C LEU A 656 42.97 -25.35 10.06
N TYR A 657 42.85 -25.28 11.37
CA TYR A 657 41.58 -24.88 12.02
C TYR A 657 41.18 -23.45 11.66
N GLU A 658 42.09 -22.49 11.73
CA GLU A 658 41.83 -21.08 11.36
C GLU A 658 41.47 -20.98 9.85
N THR A 659 42.15 -21.72 8.99
CA THR A 659 41.81 -21.78 7.58
C THR A 659 40.42 -22.40 7.38
N ALA A 660 40.10 -23.48 8.10
CA ALA A 660 38.79 -24.11 8.05
C ALA A 660 37.66 -23.16 8.55
N LEU A 661 37.91 -22.37 9.59
CA LEU A 661 36.96 -21.36 10.04
C LEU A 661 36.63 -20.36 8.91
N ILE A 662 37.63 -19.77 8.29
CA ILE A 662 37.49 -18.80 7.21
C ILE A 662 36.73 -19.42 6.02
N THR A 663 37.18 -20.60 5.56
CA THR A 663 36.58 -21.27 4.40
C THR A 663 35.16 -21.81 4.66
N SER A 664 34.82 -22.02 5.94
CA SER A 664 33.45 -22.37 6.40
C SER A 664 32.58 -21.16 6.71
N GLY A 665 33.09 -19.92 6.50
CA GLY A 665 32.36 -18.65 6.66
C GLY A 665 32.33 -18.07 8.07
N PHE A 666 33.06 -18.65 9.03
CA PHE A 666 33.17 -18.13 10.39
C PHE A 666 34.24 -17.03 10.49
N GLU A 667 34.09 -16.14 11.44
CA GLU A 667 35.13 -15.15 11.81
C GLU A 667 36.22 -15.83 12.66
N VAL A 668 37.47 -15.47 12.41
CA VAL A 668 38.60 -15.85 13.28
C VAL A 668 38.66 -14.85 14.43
N GLU A 669 38.64 -15.35 15.67
CA GLU A 669 38.76 -14.52 16.91
C GLU A 669 40.18 -14.10 17.17
#